data_072f63d00e87271c65b24c616591fef7
#
_entry.id   072f63d00e87271c65b24c616591fef7
#
_cell.length_a   1.000
_cell.length_b   1.000
_cell.length_c   1.000
_cell.angle_alpha   90.00
_cell.angle_beta   90.00
_cell.angle_gamma   90.00
#
_symmetry.space_group_name_H-M   'P 1'
#
loop_
_entity.id
_entity.type
_entity.pdbx_description
1 polymer ?
#
loop_
_entity_poly.entity_id
_entity_poly.type
_entity_poly.pdbx_seq_one_letter_code
_entity_poly.pdbx_strand_id
1 'polypeptide(L)'
;LVKQLEAEEREATADEKAVLEQFTGWGGLSSVFKGGNSYFNELQELLTPEEYEAARASTTTSFYTPPEIVSSVWDMIERLGFAGGSVLEPSAGIGHFFGLMPAALSAKSNLAGVEIDEISGRILRALYPDATVRVEGFEQQRIPNNRYDLIVTNVPFGAIKVHDTFDKDLSAKFDIHDYFIAKSVRKLKPGGLGVFITATSTLDRSTALRNWVVADGNADFIGAVRLNTATFKHAAGTETSADIIIIRKRDEAGQSSYAANMQTTVLEREAPYIKYVKNDKGRFTSEDATARMVYNKYYFDHPEFMAGQMRFGFESGVEIRPTEQRCIPVVAIDQNQVIKQFIASLPTDLYSVTPSVPEQTRTMIAPDGTKEGALTLIDGKPHIVQFGSAIPVDWNRQNVKGRSKTVVLKEYLELKKTIYDLLDAENKDLPNIERLRAELNNLYTKFTHRYGTLSKNTSLTFLRDDVDYPAIAAIENVEESNNPGEKKRFTITKSDIFSRRVIEPVRQPKAENEKDAIALSLYHRGRLDLPYIAELLHKSQEDVQDAMLTQELAYINPVTGLVEERSEYLSGNVRDKLLQAEQANENGLFNANIRALSKIIPLDVPLPQIKISLGSTWVPTELYERFFHEKFNVEAKITKTAANKYIARITNKGNTVDASMGVADAPGSRLALDRMNKTQTYLSKKEWDSLTNKEKKVKDPEAMAQAAIKQTELD
;
A
#
# COMPACT_ATOMS: atom_id res chain seq x y z
N LEU A 1 15.79 14.97 2.01
CA LEU A 1 15.16 16.28 2.18
C LEU A 1 13.85 16.17 2.97
N VAL A 2 12.86 15.33 2.55
CA VAL A 2 11.58 15.19 3.29
C VAL A 2 11.80 14.85 4.76
N LYS A 3 12.64 13.86 5.08
CA LYS A 3 12.98 13.48 6.46
C LYS A 3 13.61 14.63 7.25
N GLN A 4 14.39 15.48 6.58
CA GLN A 4 14.98 16.66 7.19
C GLN A 4 13.90 17.70 7.53
N LEU A 5 13.00 18.02 6.58
CA LEU A 5 11.91 18.98 6.80
C LEU A 5 11.01 18.58 7.96
N GLU A 6 10.70 17.30 8.07
CA GLU A 6 9.90 16.75 9.18
C GLU A 6 10.63 16.80 10.52
N ALA A 7 11.95 16.51 10.54
CA ALA A 7 12.76 16.61 11.76
C ALA A 7 12.91 18.06 12.25
N GLU A 8 12.94 19.01 11.31
CA GLU A 8 13.01 20.45 11.60
C GLU A 8 11.62 21.09 11.82
N GLU A 9 10.53 20.33 11.67
CA GLU A 9 9.12 20.77 11.81
C GLU A 9 8.81 22.09 11.08
N ARG A 10 9.31 22.22 9.85
CA ARG A 10 9.15 23.41 9.02
C ARG A 10 8.66 23.11 7.62
N GLU A 11 8.08 24.13 7.00
CA GLU A 11 7.72 24.07 5.58
C GLU A 11 8.95 24.11 4.66
N ALA A 12 8.79 23.52 3.46
CA ALA A 12 9.81 23.57 2.42
C ALA A 12 9.91 24.98 1.82
N THR A 13 11.14 25.46 1.63
CA THR A 13 11.42 26.67 0.85
C THR A 13 11.13 26.45 -0.63
N ALA A 14 11.10 27.54 -1.42
CA ALA A 14 10.87 27.45 -2.87
C ALA A 14 11.92 26.56 -3.59
N ASP A 15 13.20 26.68 -3.20
CA ASP A 15 14.28 25.87 -3.78
C ASP A 15 14.14 24.38 -3.39
N GLU A 16 13.73 24.10 -2.15
CA GLU A 16 13.48 22.74 -1.67
C GLU A 16 12.25 22.13 -2.36
N LYS A 17 11.19 22.90 -2.58
CA LYS A 17 10.03 22.46 -3.37
C LYS A 17 10.45 22.09 -4.78
N ALA A 18 11.31 22.89 -5.44
CA ALA A 18 11.84 22.59 -6.77
C ALA A 18 12.65 21.28 -6.80
N VAL A 19 13.30 20.89 -5.71
CA VAL A 19 13.95 19.57 -5.57
C VAL A 19 12.91 18.46 -5.41
N LEU A 20 11.90 18.65 -4.57
CA LEU A 20 10.86 17.66 -4.31
C LEU A 20 10.02 17.36 -5.56
N GLU A 21 9.74 18.36 -6.37
CA GLU A 21 9.00 18.25 -7.65
C GLU A 21 9.71 17.35 -8.68
N GLN A 22 11.01 17.12 -8.54
CA GLN A 22 11.78 16.22 -9.44
C GLN A 22 11.53 14.74 -9.15
N PHE A 23 10.86 14.39 -8.05
CA PHE A 23 10.52 13.01 -7.75
C PHE A 23 9.46 12.50 -8.73
N THR A 24 9.80 11.47 -9.49
CA THR A 24 8.94 10.89 -10.54
C THR A 24 8.29 9.57 -10.12
N GLY A 25 8.33 9.23 -8.84
CA GLY A 25 7.80 7.95 -8.32
C GLY A 25 8.70 6.76 -8.62
N TRP A 26 8.23 5.59 -8.26
CA TRP A 26 8.96 4.33 -8.41
C TRP A 26 8.60 3.57 -9.69
N GLY A 27 7.62 4.05 -10.46
CA GLY A 27 7.18 3.43 -11.71
C GLY A 27 8.33 3.34 -12.73
N GLY A 28 8.48 2.17 -13.35
CA GLY A 28 9.58 1.93 -14.28
C GLY A 28 10.96 1.70 -13.65
N LEU A 29 11.13 1.91 -12.33
CA LEU A 29 12.39 1.77 -11.60
C LEU A 29 12.59 0.40 -10.95
N SER A 30 11.82 -0.63 -11.34
CA SER A 30 11.92 -1.98 -10.74
C SER A 30 13.34 -2.58 -10.75
N SER A 31 14.23 -2.09 -11.63
CA SER A 31 15.61 -2.55 -11.70
C SER A 31 16.48 -2.09 -10.52
N VAL A 32 16.18 -0.94 -9.88
CA VAL A 32 16.96 -0.42 -8.75
C VAL A 32 16.78 -1.25 -7.48
N PHE A 33 15.68 -2.01 -7.40
CA PHE A 33 15.38 -2.94 -6.32
C PHE A 33 15.96 -4.36 -6.53
N LYS A 34 16.79 -4.56 -7.56
CA LYS A 34 17.45 -5.84 -7.85
C LYS A 34 18.91 -5.78 -7.45
N GLY A 35 19.38 -6.81 -6.73
CA GLY A 35 20.80 -6.95 -6.41
C GLY A 35 21.67 -6.89 -7.66
N GLY A 36 22.76 -6.12 -7.60
CA GLY A 36 23.67 -5.85 -8.72
C GLY A 36 23.40 -4.50 -9.44
N ASN A 37 22.34 -3.79 -9.10
CA ASN A 37 22.15 -2.39 -9.50
C ASN A 37 23.03 -1.49 -8.61
N SER A 38 23.62 -0.43 -9.18
CA SER A 38 24.50 0.49 -8.43
C SER A 38 23.81 1.21 -7.28
N TYR A 39 22.50 1.46 -7.39
CA TYR A 39 21.70 2.14 -6.37
C TYR A 39 21.07 1.22 -5.33
N PHE A 40 21.23 -0.10 -5.47
CA PHE A 40 20.55 -1.08 -4.60
C PHE A 40 20.92 -0.92 -3.11
N ASN A 41 22.22 -0.83 -2.81
CA ASN A 41 22.71 -0.68 -1.44
C ASN A 41 22.36 0.72 -0.87
N GLU A 42 22.53 1.76 -1.67
CA GLU A 42 22.21 3.14 -1.29
C GLU A 42 20.73 3.31 -0.93
N LEU A 43 19.81 2.67 -1.68
CA LEU A 43 18.40 2.68 -1.33
C LEU A 43 18.10 1.97 0.00
N GLN A 44 18.79 0.88 0.31
CA GLN A 44 18.63 0.19 1.59
C GLN A 44 19.18 0.98 2.79
N GLU A 45 20.15 1.86 2.57
CA GLU A 45 20.70 2.75 3.60
C GLU A 45 19.81 3.98 3.82
N LEU A 46 19.18 4.50 2.75
CA LEU A 46 18.38 5.72 2.80
C LEU A 46 16.93 5.48 3.27
N LEU A 47 16.37 4.30 2.98
CA LEU A 47 14.99 3.96 3.28
C LEU A 47 14.90 3.02 4.49
N THR A 48 13.85 3.20 5.31
CA THR A 48 13.52 2.18 6.31
C THR A 48 13.08 0.88 5.61
N PRO A 49 13.11 -0.27 6.28
CA PRO A 49 12.62 -1.53 5.69
C PRO A 49 11.17 -1.41 5.17
N GLU A 50 10.31 -0.69 5.89
CA GLU A 50 8.91 -0.45 5.51
C GLU A 50 8.81 0.45 4.28
N GLU A 51 9.55 1.57 4.25
CA GLU A 51 9.64 2.47 3.10
C GLU A 51 10.18 1.75 1.86
N TYR A 52 11.20 0.89 2.05
CA TYR A 52 11.80 0.12 0.96
C TYR A 52 10.81 -0.88 0.35
N GLU A 53 10.08 -1.64 1.16
CA GLU A 53 9.09 -2.60 0.67
C GLU A 53 7.88 -1.88 0.04
N ALA A 54 7.43 -0.76 0.59
CA ALA A 54 6.37 0.07 0.01
C ALA A 54 6.77 0.63 -1.36
N ALA A 55 7.96 1.22 -1.46
CA ALA A 55 8.53 1.73 -2.71
C ALA A 55 8.67 0.63 -3.77
N ARG A 56 9.15 -0.56 -3.37
CA ARG A 56 9.26 -1.73 -4.24
C ARG A 56 7.92 -2.22 -4.74
N ALA A 57 6.91 -2.27 -3.87
CA ALA A 57 5.55 -2.69 -4.22
C ALA A 57 4.90 -1.71 -5.22
N SER A 58 5.17 -0.41 -5.10
CA SER A 58 4.59 0.63 -5.96
C SER A 58 5.20 0.71 -7.37
N THR A 59 6.32 0.02 -7.64
CA THR A 59 6.99 0.03 -8.97
C THR A 59 6.11 -0.40 -10.14
N THR A 60 5.03 -1.13 -9.89
CA THR A 60 4.11 -1.63 -10.92
C THR A 60 2.85 -0.79 -11.08
N THR A 61 2.58 0.13 -10.18
CA THR A 61 1.32 0.91 -10.14
C THR A 61 1.53 2.42 -10.13
N SER A 62 2.71 2.91 -9.76
CA SER A 62 3.02 4.34 -9.66
C SER A 62 3.56 4.89 -10.98
N PHE A 63 2.68 5.22 -11.88
CA PHE A 63 3.02 5.82 -13.18
C PHE A 63 2.57 7.28 -13.22
N TYR A 64 3.53 8.20 -13.23
CA TYR A 64 3.26 9.62 -13.23
C TYR A 64 2.78 10.10 -14.61
N THR A 65 1.80 11.01 -14.57
CA THR A 65 1.20 11.58 -15.77
C THR A 65 2.11 12.69 -16.32
N PRO A 66 2.42 12.70 -17.63
CA PRO A 66 3.18 13.77 -18.25
C PRO A 66 2.52 15.15 -18.04
N PRO A 67 3.31 16.22 -17.77
CA PRO A 67 2.77 17.55 -17.50
C PRO A 67 1.84 18.09 -18.58
N GLU A 68 2.12 17.83 -19.85
CA GLU A 68 1.30 18.22 -21.01
C GLU A 68 -0.08 17.56 -21.00
N ILE A 69 -0.17 16.33 -20.49
CA ILE A 69 -1.47 15.62 -20.35
C ILE A 69 -2.25 16.19 -19.17
N VAL A 70 -1.57 16.47 -18.04
CA VAL A 70 -2.20 17.12 -16.88
C VAL A 70 -2.77 18.48 -17.25
N SER A 71 -1.98 19.31 -17.99
CA SER A 71 -2.46 20.62 -18.48
C SER A 71 -3.67 20.47 -19.40
N SER A 72 -3.65 19.50 -20.31
CA SER A 72 -4.79 19.23 -21.19
C SER A 72 -6.04 18.77 -20.42
N VAL A 73 -5.87 18.04 -19.34
CA VAL A 73 -6.99 17.67 -18.44
C VAL A 73 -7.59 18.92 -17.77
N TRP A 74 -6.75 19.87 -17.34
CA TRP A 74 -7.25 21.14 -16.80
C TRP A 74 -7.98 21.98 -17.86
N ASP A 75 -7.50 22.01 -19.10
CA ASP A 75 -8.19 22.67 -20.23
C ASP A 75 -9.58 22.03 -20.46
N MET A 76 -9.72 20.70 -20.34
CA MET A 76 -11.01 19.99 -20.41
C MET A 76 -11.94 20.44 -19.27
N ILE A 77 -11.42 20.50 -18.05
CA ILE A 77 -12.16 20.87 -16.85
C ILE A 77 -12.65 22.33 -16.92
N GLU A 78 -11.79 23.25 -17.36
CA GLU A 78 -12.18 24.65 -17.59
C GLU A 78 -13.22 24.79 -18.70
N ARG A 79 -13.06 24.05 -19.80
CA ARG A 79 -14.05 24.02 -20.90
C ARG A 79 -15.43 23.59 -20.45
N LEU A 80 -15.49 22.64 -19.49
CA LEU A 80 -16.73 22.14 -18.92
C LEU A 80 -17.36 23.12 -17.90
N GLY A 81 -16.73 24.26 -17.60
CA GLY A 81 -17.26 25.33 -16.76
C GLY A 81 -16.91 25.20 -15.27
N PHE A 82 -15.96 24.33 -14.87
CA PHE A 82 -15.51 24.28 -13.47
C PHE A 82 -14.82 25.60 -13.09
N ALA A 83 -15.28 26.24 -12.03
CA ALA A 83 -14.82 27.57 -11.60
C ALA A 83 -14.21 27.58 -10.19
N GLY A 84 -13.90 26.41 -9.63
CA GLY A 84 -13.41 26.21 -8.28
C GLY A 84 -14.38 25.40 -7.41
N GLY A 85 -13.93 24.95 -6.26
CA GLY A 85 -14.71 24.12 -5.32
C GLY A 85 -13.85 23.09 -4.57
N SER A 86 -14.49 22.04 -4.07
CA SER A 86 -13.78 20.94 -3.41
C SER A 86 -13.28 19.94 -4.45
N VAL A 87 -11.96 19.73 -4.48
CA VAL A 87 -11.27 18.85 -5.44
C VAL A 87 -10.64 17.69 -4.70
N LEU A 88 -10.81 16.47 -5.21
CA LEU A 88 -10.13 15.27 -4.70
C LEU A 88 -9.27 14.63 -5.79
N GLU A 89 -8.04 14.30 -5.43
CA GLU A 89 -7.17 13.40 -6.18
C GLU A 89 -6.94 12.13 -5.37
N PRO A 90 -7.62 11.00 -5.69
CA PRO A 90 -7.59 9.79 -4.86
C PRO A 90 -6.35 8.88 -5.10
N SER A 91 -5.45 9.27 -5.99
CA SER A 91 -4.16 8.62 -6.27
C SER A 91 -3.17 9.71 -6.67
N ALA A 92 -2.78 10.53 -5.66
CA ALA A 92 -2.22 11.85 -5.93
C ALA A 92 -0.73 11.84 -6.29
N GLY A 93 0.03 10.79 -5.97
CA GLY A 93 1.48 10.82 -6.11
C GLY A 93 2.07 11.98 -5.33
N ILE A 94 2.84 12.82 -6.00
CA ILE A 94 3.33 14.07 -5.42
C ILE A 94 2.45 15.29 -5.75
N GLY A 95 1.27 15.09 -6.38
CA GLY A 95 0.31 16.16 -6.67
C GLY A 95 0.50 16.91 -7.98
N HIS A 96 0.81 16.22 -9.07
CA HIS A 96 0.97 16.85 -10.38
C HIS A 96 -0.31 17.59 -10.83
N PHE A 97 -1.49 17.05 -10.52
CA PHE A 97 -2.74 17.75 -10.79
C PHE A 97 -2.92 19.00 -9.93
N PHE A 98 -2.39 19.03 -8.71
CA PHE A 98 -2.42 20.23 -7.88
C PHE A 98 -1.45 21.29 -8.41
N GLY A 99 -0.21 20.91 -8.74
CA GLY A 99 0.83 21.83 -9.18
C GLY A 99 0.56 22.48 -10.52
N LEU A 100 -0.12 21.77 -11.42
CA LEU A 100 -0.46 22.27 -12.76
C LEU A 100 -1.89 22.83 -12.86
N MET A 101 -2.59 22.92 -11.73
CA MET A 101 -3.91 23.56 -11.67
C MET A 101 -3.78 25.06 -11.99
N PRO A 102 -4.61 25.61 -12.89
CA PRO A 102 -4.62 27.04 -13.17
C PRO A 102 -4.78 27.86 -11.88
N ALA A 103 -3.94 28.88 -11.70
CA ALA A 103 -3.89 29.67 -10.47
C ALA A 103 -5.26 30.29 -10.08
N ALA A 104 -6.07 30.66 -11.06
CA ALA A 104 -7.41 31.20 -10.84
C ALA A 104 -8.39 30.15 -10.26
N LEU A 105 -8.20 28.87 -10.59
CA LEU A 105 -8.96 27.75 -10.03
C LEU A 105 -8.42 27.35 -8.66
N SER A 106 -7.08 27.27 -8.53
CA SER A 106 -6.42 26.92 -7.26
C SER A 106 -6.83 27.86 -6.14
N ALA A 107 -6.84 29.17 -6.38
CA ALA A 107 -7.25 30.17 -5.40
C ALA A 107 -8.73 30.06 -4.91
N LYS A 108 -9.56 29.30 -5.63
CA LYS A 108 -10.98 29.09 -5.33
C LYS A 108 -11.30 27.64 -4.96
N SER A 109 -10.27 26.82 -4.78
CA SER A 109 -10.46 25.39 -4.55
C SER A 109 -9.85 24.92 -3.23
N ASN A 110 -10.53 23.96 -2.61
CA ASN A 110 -10.00 23.22 -1.47
C ASN A 110 -9.51 21.86 -1.98
N LEU A 111 -8.21 21.63 -1.86
CA LEU A 111 -7.56 20.43 -2.40
C LEU A 111 -7.49 19.32 -1.36
N ALA A 112 -7.84 18.12 -1.77
CA ALA A 112 -7.68 16.91 -0.97
C ALA A 112 -6.97 15.84 -1.81
N GLY A 113 -5.90 15.25 -1.26
CA GLY A 113 -5.14 14.18 -1.89
C GLY A 113 -5.08 12.93 -1.02
N VAL A 114 -5.20 11.77 -1.67
CA VAL A 114 -4.97 10.47 -1.04
C VAL A 114 -3.83 9.79 -1.79
N GLU A 115 -2.82 9.31 -1.06
CA GLU A 115 -1.66 8.61 -1.62
C GLU A 115 -1.27 7.45 -0.72
N ILE A 116 -1.08 6.27 -1.30
CA ILE A 116 -0.74 5.06 -0.55
C ILE A 116 0.77 4.95 -0.30
N ASP A 117 1.60 5.46 -1.24
CA ASP A 117 3.05 5.46 -1.08
C ASP A 117 3.47 6.51 -0.06
N GLU A 118 4.11 6.06 1.01
CA GLU A 118 4.48 6.92 2.14
C GLU A 118 5.41 8.07 1.72
N ILE A 119 6.39 7.80 0.86
CA ILE A 119 7.36 8.80 0.41
C ILE A 119 6.68 9.83 -0.46
N SER A 120 5.90 9.42 -1.46
CA SER A 120 5.12 10.30 -2.32
C SER A 120 4.14 11.16 -1.52
N GLY A 121 3.45 10.56 -0.54
CA GLY A 121 2.49 11.27 0.31
C GLY A 121 3.14 12.30 1.23
N ARG A 122 4.34 12.04 1.75
CA ARG A 122 5.13 13.01 2.53
C ARG A 122 5.64 14.15 1.67
N ILE A 123 6.08 13.87 0.44
CA ILE A 123 6.44 14.89 -0.55
C ILE A 123 5.22 15.75 -0.89
N LEU A 124 4.07 15.14 -1.12
CA LEU A 124 2.80 15.83 -1.39
C LEU A 124 2.44 16.83 -0.29
N ARG A 125 2.58 16.42 0.99
CA ARG A 125 2.36 17.33 2.14
C ARG A 125 3.33 18.50 2.16
N ALA A 126 4.61 18.25 1.85
CA ALA A 126 5.63 19.28 1.85
C ALA A 126 5.45 20.29 0.70
N LEU A 127 4.95 19.83 -0.46
CA LEU A 127 4.68 20.68 -1.62
C LEU A 127 3.42 21.53 -1.43
N TYR A 128 2.36 20.94 -0.84
CA TYR A 128 1.03 21.58 -0.72
C TYR A 128 0.55 21.58 0.73
N PRO A 129 1.12 22.42 1.60
CA PRO A 129 0.78 22.43 3.04
C PRO A 129 -0.69 22.80 3.32
N ASP A 130 -1.32 23.57 2.43
CA ASP A 130 -2.73 23.95 2.53
C ASP A 130 -3.70 22.84 2.05
N ALA A 131 -3.20 21.80 1.40
CA ALA A 131 -4.01 20.69 0.95
C ALA A 131 -4.23 19.67 2.07
N THR A 132 -5.41 19.07 2.09
CA THR A 132 -5.69 17.95 3.01
C THR A 132 -5.13 16.66 2.41
N VAL A 133 -4.00 16.17 2.93
CA VAL A 133 -3.32 14.98 2.41
C VAL A 133 -3.47 13.80 3.37
N ARG A 134 -3.93 12.65 2.83
CA ARG A 134 -3.98 11.35 3.51
C ARG A 134 -2.99 10.39 2.89
N VAL A 135 -2.07 9.86 3.72
CA VAL A 135 -1.08 8.87 3.30
C VAL A 135 -1.57 7.50 3.72
N GLU A 136 -2.51 6.99 2.95
CA GLU A 136 -3.22 5.72 3.18
C GLU A 136 -3.86 5.30 1.86
N GLY A 137 -4.30 4.03 1.77
CA GLY A 137 -5.06 3.57 0.60
C GLY A 137 -6.42 4.24 0.46
N PHE A 138 -6.85 4.50 -0.77
CA PHE A 138 -8.18 5.08 -1.03
C PHE A 138 -9.32 4.19 -0.51
N GLU A 139 -9.11 2.87 -0.46
CA GLU A 139 -10.05 1.90 0.12
C GLU A 139 -10.19 2.01 1.64
N GLN A 140 -9.19 2.60 2.31
CA GLN A 140 -9.22 2.83 3.75
C GLN A 140 -9.91 4.14 4.12
N GLN A 141 -10.14 5.02 3.13
CA GLN A 141 -10.74 6.32 3.36
C GLN A 141 -12.26 6.24 3.48
N ARG A 142 -12.75 6.71 4.62
CA ARG A 142 -14.18 6.92 4.84
C ARG A 142 -14.60 8.32 4.36
N ILE A 143 -14.89 8.45 3.08
CA ILE A 143 -15.32 9.70 2.47
C ILE A 143 -16.84 9.70 2.33
N PRO A 144 -17.57 10.77 2.76
CA PRO A 144 -18.98 10.89 2.52
C PRO A 144 -19.34 10.91 1.04
N ASN A 145 -20.50 10.38 0.71
CA ASN A 145 -21.04 10.53 -0.63
C ASN A 145 -21.40 12.00 -0.89
N ASN A 146 -21.39 12.42 -2.15
CA ASN A 146 -21.76 13.77 -2.58
C ASN A 146 -20.92 14.89 -1.94
N ARG A 147 -19.59 14.67 -1.82
CA ARG A 147 -18.67 15.57 -1.11
C ARG A 147 -17.92 16.52 -2.03
N TYR A 148 -17.49 16.04 -3.20
CA TYR A 148 -16.56 16.77 -4.07
C TYR A 148 -17.23 17.34 -5.31
N ASP A 149 -16.81 18.52 -5.69
CA ASP A 149 -17.22 19.20 -6.92
C ASP A 149 -16.51 18.63 -8.13
N LEU A 150 -15.23 18.29 -7.95
CA LEU A 150 -14.35 17.69 -8.96
C LEU A 150 -13.55 16.54 -8.35
N ILE A 151 -13.43 15.45 -9.08
CA ILE A 151 -12.45 14.39 -8.82
C ILE A 151 -11.63 14.19 -10.08
N VAL A 152 -10.32 14.37 -9.97
CA VAL A 152 -9.40 14.24 -11.08
C VAL A 152 -8.23 13.35 -10.66
N THR A 153 -7.87 12.35 -11.49
CA THR A 153 -6.77 11.44 -11.16
C THR A 153 -6.39 10.55 -12.34
N ASN A 154 -5.15 10.08 -12.31
CA ASN A 154 -4.73 8.89 -13.03
C ASN A 154 -4.93 7.70 -12.09
N VAL A 155 -5.92 6.85 -12.36
CA VAL A 155 -6.22 5.71 -11.49
C VAL A 155 -5.14 4.64 -11.57
N PRO A 156 -4.85 3.89 -10.48
CA PRO A 156 -3.92 2.78 -10.57
C PRO A 156 -4.44 1.68 -11.50
N PHE A 157 -3.58 1.15 -12.38
CA PHE A 157 -3.93 0.12 -13.34
C PHE A 157 -3.63 -1.28 -12.79
N GLY A 158 -4.49 -2.24 -13.09
CA GLY A 158 -4.25 -3.63 -12.76
C GLY A 158 -5.52 -4.46 -12.55
N ALA A 159 -5.36 -5.79 -12.64
CA ALA A 159 -6.40 -6.76 -12.30
C ALA A 159 -6.26 -7.18 -10.81
N ILE A 160 -6.28 -6.20 -9.93
CA ILE A 160 -6.09 -6.36 -8.48
C ILE A 160 -7.42 -6.04 -7.80
N LYS A 161 -7.83 -6.87 -6.83
CA LYS A 161 -8.96 -6.58 -5.94
C LYS A 161 -8.46 -5.83 -4.71
N VAL A 162 -9.19 -4.80 -4.33
CA VAL A 162 -8.98 -4.07 -3.07
C VAL A 162 -10.03 -4.51 -2.04
N HIS A 163 -9.73 -4.30 -0.78
CA HIS A 163 -10.68 -4.59 0.30
C HIS A 163 -11.11 -3.30 0.98
N ASP A 164 -12.32 -2.84 0.69
CA ASP A 164 -12.92 -1.66 1.29
C ASP A 164 -14.03 -2.06 2.26
N THR A 165 -13.91 -1.66 3.51
CA THR A 165 -14.90 -1.94 4.56
C THR A 165 -16.08 -0.98 4.55
N PHE A 166 -15.96 0.18 3.88
CA PHE A 166 -16.96 1.23 3.80
C PHE A 166 -17.81 1.13 2.53
N ASP A 167 -17.14 0.90 1.38
CA ASP A 167 -17.77 0.75 0.06
C ASP A 167 -17.63 -0.72 -0.42
N LYS A 168 -18.03 -1.68 0.42
CA LYS A 168 -17.88 -3.15 0.21
C LYS A 168 -18.48 -3.65 -1.09
N ASP A 169 -19.62 -3.09 -1.49
CA ASP A 169 -20.33 -3.45 -2.72
C ASP A 169 -19.50 -3.12 -3.96
N LEU A 170 -18.71 -2.04 -3.91
CA LEU A 170 -17.83 -1.65 -5.02
C LEU A 170 -16.57 -2.50 -5.05
N SER A 171 -15.89 -2.67 -3.90
CA SER A 171 -14.65 -3.46 -3.82
C SER A 171 -14.87 -4.95 -4.14
N ALA A 172 -16.03 -5.51 -3.82
CA ALA A 172 -16.39 -6.87 -4.20
C ALA A 172 -16.64 -7.02 -5.71
N LYS A 173 -17.15 -5.96 -6.36
CA LYS A 173 -17.60 -6.01 -7.76
C LYS A 173 -16.48 -5.70 -8.75
N PHE A 174 -15.62 -4.73 -8.46
CA PHE A 174 -14.69 -4.12 -9.40
C PHE A 174 -13.22 -4.45 -9.12
N ASP A 175 -12.39 -4.46 -10.17
CA ASP A 175 -10.93 -4.42 -10.06
C ASP A 175 -10.48 -2.99 -9.76
N ILE A 176 -9.22 -2.78 -9.37
CA ILE A 176 -8.72 -1.54 -8.77
C ILE A 176 -9.08 -0.28 -9.60
N HIS A 177 -8.84 -0.27 -10.92
CA HIS A 177 -9.10 0.90 -11.76
C HIS A 177 -10.60 1.23 -11.83
N ASP A 178 -11.46 0.21 -12.00
CA ASP A 178 -12.91 0.37 -12.04
C ASP A 178 -13.48 0.73 -10.67
N TYR A 179 -12.89 0.18 -9.59
CA TYR A 179 -13.25 0.52 -8.22
C TYR A 179 -12.95 1.99 -7.91
N PHE A 180 -11.76 2.51 -8.29
CA PHE A 180 -11.42 3.91 -8.09
C PHE A 180 -12.41 4.84 -8.78
N ILE A 181 -12.79 4.54 -10.01
CA ILE A 181 -13.79 5.31 -10.76
C ILE A 181 -15.17 5.24 -10.06
N ALA A 182 -15.63 4.04 -9.72
CA ALA A 182 -16.95 3.86 -9.09
C ALA A 182 -17.03 4.56 -7.72
N LYS A 183 -16.01 4.40 -6.86
CA LYS A 183 -15.95 5.10 -5.58
C LYS A 183 -15.89 6.60 -5.77
N SER A 184 -15.11 7.11 -6.71
CA SER A 184 -15.04 8.54 -7.05
C SER A 184 -16.40 9.09 -7.49
N VAL A 185 -17.10 8.42 -8.41
CA VAL A 185 -18.46 8.82 -8.83
C VAL A 185 -19.42 8.89 -7.65
N ARG A 186 -19.33 7.93 -6.71
CA ARG A 186 -20.14 7.95 -5.47
C ARG A 186 -19.84 9.18 -4.61
N LYS A 187 -18.57 9.64 -4.59
CA LYS A 187 -18.14 10.80 -3.79
C LYS A 187 -18.39 12.16 -4.46
N LEU A 188 -18.65 12.19 -5.76
CA LEU A 188 -19.05 13.41 -6.47
C LEU A 188 -20.40 13.93 -5.97
N LYS A 189 -20.51 15.26 -5.84
CA LYS A 189 -21.79 15.95 -5.69
C LYS A 189 -22.68 15.77 -6.93
N PRO A 190 -24.01 15.89 -6.82
CA PRO A 190 -24.86 16.09 -7.99
C PRO A 190 -24.32 17.27 -8.82
N GLY A 191 -24.23 17.11 -10.14
CA GLY A 191 -23.62 18.08 -11.05
C GLY A 191 -22.08 18.04 -11.09
N GLY A 192 -21.42 17.34 -10.17
CA GLY A 192 -19.95 17.26 -10.07
C GLY A 192 -19.32 16.48 -11.20
N LEU A 193 -18.06 16.79 -11.48
CA LEU A 193 -17.26 16.24 -12.58
C LEU A 193 -16.22 15.23 -12.08
N GLY A 194 -16.05 14.13 -12.80
CA GLY A 194 -14.94 13.19 -12.67
C GLY A 194 -14.15 13.13 -13.96
N VAL A 195 -12.83 13.34 -13.90
CA VAL A 195 -11.94 13.20 -15.04
C VAL A 195 -10.86 12.18 -14.67
N PHE A 196 -10.85 11.07 -15.40
CA PHE A 196 -10.02 9.92 -15.05
C PHE A 196 -9.13 9.53 -16.22
N ILE A 197 -7.83 9.38 -15.94
CA ILE A 197 -6.93 8.65 -16.84
C ILE A 197 -6.99 7.19 -16.41
N THR A 198 -7.35 6.29 -17.32
CA THR A 198 -7.60 4.89 -16.97
C THR A 198 -7.14 3.94 -18.09
N ALA A 199 -7.07 2.66 -17.77
CA ALA A 199 -6.76 1.63 -18.75
C ALA A 199 -7.87 1.53 -19.82
N THR A 200 -7.49 1.24 -21.06
CA THR A 200 -8.45 1.08 -22.18
C THR A 200 -9.51 0.03 -21.93
N SER A 201 -9.21 -0.95 -21.04
CA SER A 201 -10.17 -1.98 -20.62
C SER A 201 -11.42 -1.42 -19.97
N THR A 202 -11.37 -0.25 -19.35
CA THR A 202 -12.52 0.42 -18.74
C THR A 202 -13.65 0.66 -19.75
N LEU A 203 -13.34 1.16 -20.93
CA LEU A 203 -14.32 1.34 -22.01
C LEU A 203 -14.49 0.10 -22.87
N ASP A 204 -13.42 -0.65 -23.14
CA ASP A 204 -13.44 -1.77 -24.08
C ASP A 204 -14.00 -3.07 -23.48
N ARG A 205 -13.83 -3.30 -22.16
CA ARG A 205 -14.17 -4.58 -21.53
C ARG A 205 -15.08 -4.49 -20.31
N SER A 206 -14.94 -3.46 -19.48
CA SER A 206 -15.64 -3.34 -18.19
C SER A 206 -17.13 -2.97 -18.33
N THR A 207 -17.92 -3.84 -18.94
CA THR A 207 -19.38 -3.62 -19.07
C THR A 207 -20.03 -3.42 -17.72
N ALA A 208 -19.58 -4.09 -16.67
CA ALA A 208 -20.12 -3.98 -15.32
C ALA A 208 -19.98 -2.56 -14.75
N LEU A 209 -18.80 -1.90 -14.93
CA LEU A 209 -18.60 -0.52 -14.49
C LEU A 209 -19.44 0.45 -15.31
N ARG A 210 -19.43 0.32 -16.64
CA ARG A 210 -20.18 1.23 -17.51
C ARG A 210 -21.67 1.23 -17.21
N ASN A 211 -22.26 0.05 -17.00
CA ASN A 211 -23.66 -0.08 -16.57
C ASN A 211 -23.88 0.50 -15.17
N TRP A 212 -22.95 0.24 -14.24
CA TRP A 212 -23.06 0.76 -12.87
C TRP A 212 -23.00 2.29 -12.83
N VAL A 213 -22.09 2.92 -13.59
CA VAL A 213 -21.97 4.40 -13.65
C VAL A 213 -23.32 5.04 -14.01
N VAL A 214 -24.00 4.48 -15.01
CA VAL A 214 -25.29 5.05 -15.49
C VAL A 214 -26.45 4.73 -14.56
N ALA A 215 -26.51 3.51 -14.03
CA ALA A 215 -27.63 3.09 -13.16
C ALA A 215 -27.39 3.52 -11.71
N ASP A 216 -26.54 2.76 -10.99
CA ASP A 216 -26.31 2.91 -9.55
C ASP A 216 -25.49 4.17 -9.22
N GLY A 217 -24.54 4.55 -10.09
CA GLY A 217 -23.72 5.75 -9.96
C GLY A 217 -24.47 7.04 -10.26
N ASN A 218 -25.61 6.95 -10.92
CA ASN A 218 -26.42 8.09 -11.36
C ASN A 218 -25.58 9.16 -12.08
N ALA A 219 -24.78 8.73 -13.07
CA ALA A 219 -23.82 9.58 -13.78
C ALA A 219 -23.83 9.31 -15.29
N ASP A 220 -23.32 10.25 -16.06
CA ASP A 220 -23.23 10.20 -17.50
C ASP A 220 -21.77 10.21 -17.96
N PHE A 221 -21.47 9.43 -19.01
CA PHE A 221 -20.22 9.58 -19.76
C PHE A 221 -20.35 10.77 -20.73
N ILE A 222 -19.54 11.80 -20.53
CA ILE A 222 -19.57 13.01 -21.36
C ILE A 222 -18.75 12.84 -22.62
N GLY A 223 -17.57 12.23 -22.51
CA GLY A 223 -16.70 11.96 -23.63
C GLY A 223 -15.44 11.21 -23.20
N ALA A 224 -14.65 10.79 -24.18
CA ALA A 224 -13.36 10.16 -23.95
C ALA A 224 -12.38 10.43 -25.08
N VAL A 225 -11.07 10.49 -24.77
CA VAL A 225 -9.99 10.52 -25.75
C VAL A 225 -8.98 9.43 -25.43
N ARG A 226 -8.58 8.68 -26.46
CA ARG A 226 -7.61 7.57 -26.32
C ARG A 226 -6.21 8.05 -26.61
N LEU A 227 -5.33 7.91 -25.63
CA LEU A 227 -3.90 8.21 -25.74
C LEU A 227 -3.14 7.02 -26.33
N ASN A 228 -2.07 7.33 -27.08
CA ASN A 228 -1.26 6.28 -27.68
C ASN A 228 -0.17 5.77 -26.71
N THR A 229 0.48 4.65 -27.10
CA THR A 229 1.51 3.98 -26.29
C THR A 229 2.76 4.81 -26.01
N ALA A 230 3.04 5.85 -26.77
CA ALA A 230 4.21 6.70 -26.54
C ALA A 230 4.00 7.72 -25.41
N THR A 231 2.74 7.99 -25.02
CA THR A 231 2.39 9.04 -24.04
C THR A 231 3.13 8.88 -22.72
N PHE A 232 3.19 7.67 -22.18
CA PHE A 232 3.80 7.39 -20.87
C PHE A 232 5.24 6.89 -20.96
N LYS A 233 5.80 6.74 -22.18
CA LYS A 233 7.12 6.14 -22.38
C LYS A 233 8.24 6.91 -21.69
N HIS A 234 8.25 8.23 -21.79
CA HIS A 234 9.30 9.08 -21.23
C HIS A 234 9.10 9.35 -19.73
N ALA A 235 7.87 9.60 -19.29
CA ALA A 235 7.58 9.95 -17.90
C ALA A 235 7.51 8.73 -16.96
N ALA A 236 7.07 7.59 -17.48
CA ALA A 236 6.81 6.41 -16.66
C ALA A 236 7.47 5.11 -17.15
N GLY A 237 8.27 5.18 -18.21
CA GLY A 237 9.00 4.02 -18.75
C GLY A 237 8.10 2.88 -19.27
N THR A 238 6.81 3.14 -19.50
CA THR A 238 5.83 2.14 -19.94
C THR A 238 5.21 2.49 -21.28
N GLU A 239 5.04 1.48 -22.13
CA GLU A 239 4.36 1.60 -23.42
C GLU A 239 2.92 1.09 -23.31
N THR A 240 2.07 1.88 -22.65
CA THR A 240 0.66 1.52 -22.43
C THR A 240 -0.27 2.55 -23.04
N SER A 241 -1.37 2.12 -23.64
CA SER A 241 -2.45 2.98 -24.08
C SER A 241 -3.39 3.25 -22.89
N ALA A 242 -3.88 4.49 -22.78
CA ALA A 242 -4.83 4.87 -21.76
C ALA A 242 -5.97 5.69 -22.37
N ASP A 243 -7.08 5.77 -21.67
CA ASP A 243 -8.19 6.66 -22.00
C ASP A 243 -8.30 7.78 -20.96
N ILE A 244 -8.50 9.02 -21.40
CA ILE A 244 -9.03 10.07 -20.54
C ILE A 244 -10.54 10.01 -20.69
N ILE A 245 -11.26 9.75 -19.61
CA ILE A 245 -12.72 9.69 -19.59
C ILE A 245 -13.29 10.79 -18.73
N ILE A 246 -14.39 11.38 -19.17
CA ILE A 246 -15.10 12.44 -18.46
C ILE A 246 -16.46 11.91 -18.05
N ILE A 247 -16.77 12.01 -16.76
CA ILE A 247 -18.03 11.57 -16.16
C ILE A 247 -18.63 12.76 -15.40
N ARG A 248 -19.96 12.98 -15.54
CA ARG A 248 -20.70 13.95 -14.75
C ARG A 248 -21.77 13.23 -13.94
N LYS A 249 -21.82 13.49 -12.64
CA LYS A 249 -22.91 13.01 -11.80
C LYS A 249 -24.17 13.80 -12.09
N ARG A 250 -25.30 13.12 -12.28
CA ARG A 250 -26.58 13.80 -12.57
C ARG A 250 -27.09 14.56 -11.34
N ASP A 251 -27.79 15.64 -11.57
CA ASP A 251 -28.44 16.44 -10.51
C ASP A 251 -29.58 15.66 -9.87
N GLU A 252 -30.36 14.95 -10.71
CA GLU A 252 -31.49 14.10 -10.30
C GLU A 252 -31.36 12.71 -10.95
N ALA A 253 -32.02 11.72 -10.35
CA ALA A 253 -32.12 10.39 -10.96
C ALA A 253 -33.00 10.49 -12.23
N GLY A 254 -32.45 10.04 -13.36
CA GLY A 254 -33.15 10.14 -14.64
C GLY A 254 -32.46 9.40 -15.78
N GLN A 255 -32.96 9.56 -17.00
CA GLN A 255 -32.35 8.99 -18.20
C GLN A 255 -31.10 9.79 -18.61
N SER A 256 -30.09 9.08 -19.07
CA SER A 256 -28.87 9.66 -19.64
C SER A 256 -29.19 10.38 -20.95
N SER A 257 -28.72 11.65 -21.08
CA SER A 257 -28.76 12.41 -22.32
C SER A 257 -27.42 12.40 -23.09
N TYR A 258 -26.38 11.80 -22.53
CA TYR A 258 -25.02 11.82 -23.08
C TYR A 258 -24.55 10.45 -23.51
N ALA A 259 -23.66 10.38 -24.46
CA ALA A 259 -22.82 9.28 -24.93
C ALA A 259 -23.34 7.86 -24.62
N ALA A 260 -24.60 7.58 -24.90
CA ALA A 260 -25.25 6.28 -24.63
C ALA A 260 -24.45 5.08 -25.21
N ASN A 261 -23.74 5.28 -26.34
CA ASN A 261 -22.89 4.29 -26.97
C ASN A 261 -21.63 3.91 -26.16
N MET A 262 -21.15 4.79 -25.25
CA MET A 262 -20.05 4.46 -24.35
C MET A 262 -20.44 3.46 -23.25
N GLN A 263 -21.72 3.35 -22.95
CA GLN A 263 -22.22 2.60 -21.80
C GLN A 263 -22.17 1.09 -22.01
N THR A 264 -22.66 0.58 -23.14
CA THR A 264 -22.95 -0.84 -23.32
C THR A 264 -22.34 -1.47 -24.55
N THR A 265 -22.01 -0.70 -25.59
CA THR A 265 -21.71 -1.26 -26.89
C THR A 265 -20.22 -1.38 -27.11
N VAL A 266 -19.78 -2.61 -27.35
CA VAL A 266 -18.43 -2.95 -27.81
C VAL A 266 -18.56 -3.53 -29.21
N LEU A 267 -17.79 -3.01 -30.17
CA LEU A 267 -17.75 -3.52 -31.53
C LEU A 267 -16.53 -4.40 -31.74
N GLU A 268 -16.70 -5.38 -32.59
CA GLU A 268 -15.71 -6.37 -32.97
C GLU A 268 -15.36 -6.24 -34.44
N ARG A 269 -14.07 -6.30 -34.71
CA ARG A 269 -13.55 -6.19 -36.07
C ARG A 269 -12.38 -7.15 -36.24
N GLU A 270 -12.31 -7.82 -37.39
CA GLU A 270 -11.11 -8.54 -37.75
C GLU A 270 -9.96 -7.58 -38.07
N ALA A 271 -8.82 -7.81 -37.47
CA ALA A 271 -7.63 -7.01 -37.71
C ALA A 271 -6.39 -7.91 -37.89
N PRO A 272 -5.48 -7.52 -38.79
CA PRO A 272 -4.27 -8.30 -39.02
C PRO A 272 -3.30 -8.20 -37.87
N TYR A 273 -2.55 -9.27 -37.62
CA TYR A 273 -1.41 -9.29 -36.70
C TYR A 273 -0.36 -10.29 -37.21
N ILE A 274 0.86 -10.15 -36.70
CA ILE A 274 1.94 -11.08 -36.98
C ILE A 274 1.96 -12.17 -35.92
N LYS A 275 1.76 -13.41 -36.35
CA LYS A 275 1.85 -14.60 -35.49
C LYS A 275 3.23 -15.22 -35.63
N TYR A 276 3.92 -15.42 -34.53
CA TYR A 276 5.21 -16.12 -34.48
C TYR A 276 4.96 -17.62 -34.26
N VAL A 277 5.36 -18.44 -35.23
CA VAL A 277 5.21 -19.88 -35.17
C VAL A 277 6.60 -20.53 -35.12
N LYS A 278 6.77 -21.53 -34.27
CA LYS A 278 8.01 -22.28 -34.18
C LYS A 278 8.01 -23.36 -35.30
N ASN A 279 8.95 -23.29 -36.22
CA ASN A 279 9.09 -24.27 -37.26
C ASN A 279 9.71 -25.59 -36.74
N ASP A 280 9.72 -26.66 -37.58
CA ASP A 280 10.25 -27.97 -37.22
C ASP A 280 11.71 -27.98 -36.76
N LYS A 281 12.48 -26.94 -37.09
CA LYS A 281 13.88 -26.73 -36.66
C LYS A 281 14.00 -25.90 -35.38
N GLY A 282 12.88 -25.63 -34.71
CA GLY A 282 12.83 -24.87 -33.47
C GLY A 282 13.05 -23.35 -33.61
N ARG A 283 13.11 -22.81 -34.84
CA ARG A 283 13.24 -21.36 -35.11
C ARG A 283 11.87 -20.73 -35.23
N PHE A 284 11.74 -19.50 -34.73
CA PHE A 284 10.52 -18.72 -34.94
C PHE A 284 10.46 -18.16 -36.34
N THR A 285 9.34 -18.34 -37.02
CA THR A 285 8.98 -17.72 -38.30
C THR A 285 7.74 -16.88 -38.08
N SER A 286 7.60 -15.78 -38.85
CA SER A 286 6.42 -14.93 -38.81
C SER A 286 5.41 -15.33 -39.88
N GLU A 287 4.15 -15.34 -39.52
CA GLU A 287 3.02 -15.59 -40.43
C GLU A 287 1.99 -14.47 -40.24
N ASP A 288 1.40 -14.02 -41.37
CA ASP A 288 0.27 -13.10 -41.30
C ASP A 288 -0.98 -13.87 -40.84
N ALA A 289 -1.64 -13.30 -39.81
CA ALA A 289 -2.84 -13.84 -39.24
C ALA A 289 -3.88 -12.74 -39.00
N THR A 290 -5.14 -13.10 -38.80
CA THR A 290 -6.18 -12.18 -38.37
C THR A 290 -6.70 -12.60 -37.01
N ALA A 291 -7.08 -11.64 -36.20
CA ALA A 291 -7.74 -11.85 -34.91
C ALA A 291 -8.82 -10.80 -34.68
N ARG A 292 -9.73 -11.14 -33.81
CA ARG A 292 -10.85 -10.31 -33.43
C ARG A 292 -10.37 -9.19 -32.50
N MET A 293 -10.44 -7.94 -32.96
CA MET A 293 -10.17 -6.74 -32.19
C MET A 293 -11.46 -6.19 -31.63
N VAL A 294 -11.43 -5.82 -30.35
CA VAL A 294 -12.63 -5.39 -29.61
C VAL A 294 -12.31 -4.07 -28.94
N TYR A 295 -13.06 -3.02 -29.24
CA TYR A 295 -12.98 -1.75 -28.55
C TYR A 295 -14.34 -1.03 -28.54
N ASN A 296 -14.46 0.03 -27.72
CA ASN A 296 -15.75 0.69 -27.49
C ASN A 296 -16.33 1.31 -28.76
N LYS A 297 -17.63 1.17 -28.97
CA LYS A 297 -18.36 1.75 -30.12
C LYS A 297 -18.15 3.26 -30.24
N TYR A 298 -17.98 3.98 -29.13
CA TYR A 298 -17.68 5.39 -29.11
C TYR A 298 -16.51 5.76 -30.04
N TYR A 299 -15.43 4.98 -30.02
CA TYR A 299 -14.26 5.23 -30.88
C TYR A 299 -14.46 4.80 -32.34
N PHE A 300 -15.47 4.00 -32.65
CA PHE A 300 -15.88 3.80 -34.04
C PHE A 300 -16.65 4.98 -34.59
N ASP A 301 -17.49 5.58 -33.75
CA ASP A 301 -18.29 6.75 -34.13
C ASP A 301 -17.42 8.03 -34.11
N HIS A 302 -16.35 8.06 -33.29
CA HIS A 302 -15.45 9.18 -33.09
C HIS A 302 -13.97 8.77 -33.24
N PRO A 303 -13.54 8.29 -34.44
CA PRO A 303 -12.16 7.89 -34.67
C PRO A 303 -11.17 9.06 -34.52
N GLU A 304 -11.64 10.31 -34.66
CA GLU A 304 -10.87 11.54 -34.45
C GLU A 304 -10.39 11.74 -33.00
N PHE A 305 -10.97 11.02 -32.03
CA PHE A 305 -10.58 11.08 -30.62
C PHE A 305 -9.62 9.95 -30.24
N MET A 306 -9.02 9.27 -31.20
CA MET A 306 -7.93 8.31 -30.97
C MET A 306 -6.58 8.93 -31.40
N ALA A 307 -5.63 9.05 -30.48
CA ALA A 307 -4.31 9.61 -30.75
C ALA A 307 -3.34 8.62 -31.45
N GLY A 308 -3.87 7.67 -32.17
CA GLY A 308 -3.11 6.66 -32.90
C GLY A 308 -4.02 5.64 -33.57
N GLN A 309 -3.43 4.54 -34.02
CA GLN A 309 -4.14 3.45 -34.67
C GLN A 309 -4.21 2.22 -33.76
N MET A 310 -5.40 1.62 -33.63
CA MET A 310 -5.55 0.38 -32.90
C MET A 310 -4.89 -0.78 -33.64
N ARG A 311 -3.94 -1.46 -32.99
CA ARG A 311 -3.22 -2.63 -33.50
C ARG A 311 -3.03 -3.68 -32.40
N PHE A 312 -2.65 -4.88 -32.79
CA PHE A 312 -2.18 -5.91 -31.87
C PHE A 312 -0.67 -5.81 -31.66
N GLY A 313 -0.22 -5.85 -30.39
CA GLY A 313 1.19 -5.95 -30.00
C GLY A 313 2.01 -4.68 -30.14
N PHE A 314 3.35 -4.83 -30.04
CA PHE A 314 4.36 -3.76 -30.11
C PHE A 314 5.05 -3.74 -31.47
N GLU A 315 5.57 -2.57 -31.88
CA GLU A 315 6.41 -2.43 -33.09
C GLU A 315 7.81 -3.09 -32.93
N SER A 316 8.25 -3.40 -31.72
CA SER A 316 9.63 -3.84 -31.42
C SER A 316 9.91 -5.34 -31.48
N GLY A 317 9.09 -6.14 -32.17
CA GLY A 317 9.42 -7.55 -32.47
C GLY A 317 9.28 -8.55 -31.34
N VAL A 318 8.60 -8.21 -30.27
CA VAL A 318 8.20 -9.16 -29.20
C VAL A 318 6.96 -9.92 -29.65
N GLU A 319 6.83 -11.18 -29.22
CA GLU A 319 5.69 -12.06 -29.53
C GLU A 319 4.35 -11.34 -29.34
N ILE A 320 3.63 -11.11 -30.45
CA ILE A 320 2.36 -10.40 -30.47
C ILE A 320 1.26 -11.38 -30.04
N ARG A 321 0.60 -11.05 -28.93
CA ARG A 321 -0.57 -11.81 -28.49
C ARG A 321 -1.83 -11.16 -29.04
N PRO A 322 -2.72 -11.91 -29.71
CA PRO A 322 -3.95 -11.35 -30.29
C PRO A 322 -4.94 -10.79 -29.25
N THR A 323 -4.63 -10.92 -27.96
CA THR A 323 -5.39 -10.31 -26.85
C THR A 323 -4.86 -8.95 -26.41
N GLU A 324 -3.65 -8.58 -26.83
CA GLU A 324 -3.00 -7.31 -26.47
C GLU A 324 -3.27 -6.25 -27.54
N GLN A 325 -4.34 -5.49 -27.35
CA GLN A 325 -4.73 -4.40 -28.24
C GLN A 325 -4.16 -3.09 -27.71
N ARG A 326 -3.57 -2.29 -28.59
CA ARG A 326 -2.92 -1.03 -28.22
C ARG A 326 -3.19 0.05 -29.26
N CYS A 327 -3.27 1.29 -28.81
CA CYS A 327 -3.29 2.48 -29.67
C CYS A 327 -1.84 2.88 -29.98
N ILE A 328 -1.37 2.51 -31.17
CA ILE A 328 0.02 2.77 -31.58
C ILE A 328 0.12 4.14 -32.22
N PRO A 329 1.14 4.98 -31.92
CA PRO A 329 1.33 6.25 -32.57
C PRO A 329 1.63 6.05 -34.05
N VAL A 330 1.07 6.89 -34.90
CA VAL A 330 1.33 6.92 -36.35
C VAL A 330 1.63 8.33 -36.81
N VAL A 331 2.56 8.51 -37.73
CA VAL A 331 3.05 9.83 -38.19
C VAL A 331 1.93 10.76 -38.63
N ALA A 332 0.84 10.24 -39.17
CA ALA A 332 -0.29 11.03 -39.66
C ALA A 332 -1.22 11.54 -38.55
N ILE A 333 -1.04 11.14 -37.30
CA ILE A 333 -1.91 11.51 -36.18
C ILE A 333 -1.07 12.19 -35.09
N ASP A 334 -1.26 13.50 -34.94
CA ASP A 334 -0.66 14.27 -33.85
C ASP A 334 -1.56 14.20 -32.62
N GLN A 335 -1.06 13.60 -31.55
CA GLN A 335 -1.79 13.44 -30.27
C GLN A 335 -2.28 14.77 -29.71
N ASN A 336 -1.46 15.83 -29.77
CA ASN A 336 -1.83 17.13 -29.24
C ASN A 336 -3.00 17.75 -30.03
N GLN A 337 -3.03 17.53 -31.35
CA GLN A 337 -4.17 17.97 -32.18
C GLN A 337 -5.43 17.19 -31.86
N VAL A 338 -5.33 15.88 -31.66
CA VAL A 338 -6.46 15.01 -31.25
C VAL A 338 -7.05 15.51 -29.93
N ILE A 339 -6.20 15.76 -28.92
CA ILE A 339 -6.63 16.28 -27.62
C ILE A 339 -7.29 17.64 -27.74
N LYS A 340 -6.70 18.56 -28.50
CA LYS A 340 -7.30 19.90 -28.74
C LYS A 340 -8.66 19.80 -29.44
N GLN A 341 -8.79 18.93 -30.43
CA GLN A 341 -10.05 18.67 -31.12
C GLN A 341 -11.09 18.09 -30.16
N PHE A 342 -10.69 17.15 -29.29
CA PHE A 342 -11.54 16.62 -28.26
C PHE A 342 -12.03 17.70 -27.30
N ILE A 343 -11.11 18.56 -26.78
CA ILE A 343 -11.47 19.70 -25.91
C ILE A 343 -12.47 20.61 -26.59
N ALA A 344 -12.25 20.94 -27.87
CA ALA A 344 -13.15 21.80 -28.63
C ALA A 344 -14.55 21.20 -28.82
N SER A 345 -14.67 19.88 -28.85
CA SER A 345 -15.94 19.15 -28.97
C SER A 345 -16.75 19.09 -27.68
N LEU A 346 -16.09 19.30 -26.53
CA LEU A 346 -16.75 19.25 -25.24
C LEU A 346 -17.78 20.39 -25.08
N PRO A 347 -18.92 20.10 -24.42
CA PRO A 347 -19.90 21.15 -24.10
C PRO A 347 -19.27 22.22 -23.21
N THR A 348 -19.71 23.45 -23.36
CA THR A 348 -19.38 24.53 -22.43
C THR A 348 -20.38 24.55 -21.29
N ASP A 349 -19.95 25.00 -20.12
CA ASP A 349 -20.82 25.25 -18.96
C ASP A 349 -21.68 24.05 -18.52
N LEU A 350 -21.15 22.83 -18.72
CA LEU A 350 -21.82 21.60 -18.27
C LEU A 350 -21.80 21.48 -16.74
N TYR A 351 -20.77 22.02 -16.10
CA TYR A 351 -20.68 22.17 -14.67
C TYR A 351 -21.56 23.35 -14.23
N SER A 352 -22.83 23.08 -14.05
CA SER A 352 -23.82 24.05 -13.56
C SER A 352 -24.11 23.82 -12.06
N VAL A 353 -23.19 23.36 -11.28
CA VAL A 353 -23.36 23.54 -9.84
C VAL A 353 -23.38 25.03 -9.66
N THR A 354 -24.59 25.59 -9.49
CA THR A 354 -24.74 26.87 -8.81
C THR A 354 -23.81 26.71 -7.62
N PRO A 355 -22.77 27.53 -7.46
CA PRO A 355 -22.10 27.55 -6.20
C PRO A 355 -23.27 27.71 -5.23
N SER A 356 -23.69 26.63 -4.56
CA SER A 356 -24.23 26.84 -3.24
C SER A 356 -23.10 27.67 -2.71
N VAL A 357 -23.34 29.03 -2.76
CA VAL A 357 -22.50 29.98 -2.02
C VAL A 357 -22.29 29.17 -0.80
N PRO A 358 -21.07 28.72 -0.47
CA PRO A 358 -20.97 28.11 0.80
C PRO A 358 -21.55 29.19 1.64
N GLU A 359 -22.84 29.02 2.05
CA GLU A 359 -23.34 29.70 3.19
C GLU A 359 -22.18 29.44 4.09
N GLN A 360 -21.31 30.46 4.24
CA GLN A 360 -19.96 30.32 4.75
C GLN A 360 -20.02 29.19 5.75
N THR A 361 -19.98 27.95 5.28
CA THR A 361 -19.50 26.87 6.07
C THR A 361 -18.07 27.31 6.20
N ARG A 362 -17.86 28.28 7.13
CA ARG A 362 -16.63 28.37 7.89
C ARG A 362 -16.30 26.93 8.06
N THR A 363 -15.29 26.47 7.37
CA THR A 363 -14.74 25.15 7.61
C THR A 363 -14.57 25.17 9.11
N MET A 364 -15.57 24.62 9.84
CA MET A 364 -15.52 24.67 11.29
C MET A 364 -14.36 23.75 11.58
N ILE A 365 -13.24 24.34 11.96
CA ILE A 365 -12.10 23.58 12.46
C ILE A 365 -12.67 22.65 13.50
N ALA A 366 -12.41 21.36 13.36
CA ALA A 366 -12.87 20.39 14.35
C ALA A 366 -12.43 20.87 15.74
N PRO A 367 -13.28 20.77 16.78
CA PRO A 367 -12.88 21.11 18.12
C PRO A 367 -11.56 20.42 18.49
N ASP A 368 -10.65 21.13 19.14
CA ASP A 368 -9.34 20.58 19.55
C ASP A 368 -9.50 19.23 20.23
N GLY A 369 -8.67 18.27 19.84
CA GLY A 369 -8.68 16.91 20.36
C GLY A 369 -9.76 15.99 19.80
N THR A 370 -10.59 16.44 18.84
CA THR A 370 -11.57 15.57 18.19
C THR A 370 -10.91 14.75 17.10
N LYS A 371 -11.04 13.42 17.19
CA LYS A 371 -10.43 12.49 16.22
C LYS A 371 -11.10 12.57 14.85
N GLU A 372 -10.32 12.28 13.83
CA GLU A 372 -10.81 12.05 12.47
C GLU A 372 -11.89 10.96 12.45
N GLY A 373 -13.00 11.20 11.77
CA GLY A 373 -14.14 10.31 11.73
C GLY A 373 -15.05 10.34 12.96
N ALA A 374 -14.79 11.20 13.95
CA ALA A 374 -15.61 11.30 15.14
C ALA A 374 -16.90 12.11 14.84
N LEU A 375 -18.02 11.65 15.38
CA LEU A 375 -19.25 12.45 15.45
C LEU A 375 -19.13 13.46 16.59
N THR A 376 -19.59 14.70 16.33
CA THR A 376 -19.59 15.79 17.30
C THR A 376 -20.83 16.69 17.12
N LEU A 377 -21.07 17.56 18.09
CA LEU A 377 -22.10 18.61 18.00
C LEU A 377 -21.43 19.99 18.02
N ILE A 378 -21.70 20.79 17.01
CA ILE A 378 -21.29 22.20 16.95
C ILE A 378 -22.58 23.03 16.81
N ASP A 379 -22.79 23.99 17.70
CA ASP A 379 -24.02 24.79 17.78
C ASP A 379 -25.30 23.93 17.81
N GLY A 380 -25.21 22.76 18.48
CA GLY A 380 -26.31 21.82 18.61
C GLY A 380 -26.67 21.05 17.33
N LYS A 381 -25.92 21.21 16.24
CA LYS A 381 -26.07 20.46 14.99
C LYS A 381 -25.04 19.33 14.90
N PRO A 382 -25.43 18.16 14.36
CA PRO A 382 -24.52 17.03 14.22
C PRO A 382 -23.51 17.28 13.10
N HIS A 383 -22.25 16.96 13.40
CA HIS A 383 -21.12 17.03 12.49
C HIS A 383 -20.30 15.74 12.60
N ILE A 384 -19.62 15.40 11.51
CA ILE A 384 -18.56 14.39 11.51
C ILE A 384 -17.25 15.07 11.18
N VAL A 385 -16.19 14.72 11.91
CA VAL A 385 -14.85 15.27 11.62
C VAL A 385 -14.25 14.53 10.45
N GLN A 386 -13.89 15.25 9.41
CA GLN A 386 -13.26 14.70 8.23
C GLN A 386 -12.26 15.71 7.66
N PHE A 387 -11.05 15.23 7.39
CA PHE A 387 -9.95 16.07 6.91
C PHE A 387 -9.72 17.29 7.81
N GLY A 388 -9.74 17.08 9.15
CA GLY A 388 -9.56 18.15 10.13
C GLY A 388 -10.71 19.16 10.23
N SER A 389 -11.75 19.01 9.42
CA SER A 389 -12.92 19.89 9.37
C SER A 389 -14.16 19.20 9.91
N ALA A 390 -15.02 19.93 10.62
CA ALA A 390 -16.31 19.43 11.05
C ALA A 390 -17.37 19.64 9.93
N ILE A 391 -17.84 18.55 9.37
CA ILE A 391 -18.79 18.53 8.26
C ILE A 391 -20.19 18.26 8.79
N PRO A 392 -21.19 19.10 8.49
CA PRO A 392 -22.57 18.87 8.91
C PRO A 392 -23.09 17.51 8.43
N VAL A 393 -23.79 16.79 9.30
CA VAL A 393 -24.47 15.54 8.97
C VAL A 393 -25.97 15.77 8.91
N ASP A 394 -26.59 15.52 7.75
CA ASP A 394 -28.05 15.52 7.61
C ASP A 394 -28.59 14.09 7.69
N TRP A 395 -29.35 13.79 8.72
CA TRP A 395 -29.98 12.48 8.91
C TRP A 395 -31.46 12.45 8.49
N ASN A 396 -31.90 13.36 7.61
CA ASN A 396 -33.24 13.35 7.02
C ASN A 396 -34.36 12.91 7.99
N ARG A 397 -34.71 13.75 8.94
CA ARG A 397 -35.91 13.70 9.82
C ARG A 397 -36.31 12.33 10.42
N GLN A 398 -35.43 11.30 10.34
CA GLN A 398 -35.73 9.99 10.94
C GLN A 398 -35.57 10.06 12.46
N ASN A 399 -36.58 9.63 13.18
CA ASN A 399 -36.58 9.58 14.64
C ASN A 399 -36.27 8.18 15.17
N VAL A 400 -35.57 8.12 16.30
CA VAL A 400 -35.36 6.92 17.08
C VAL A 400 -36.31 6.92 18.25
N LYS A 401 -37.28 6.01 18.26
CA LYS A 401 -38.34 5.94 19.30
C LYS A 401 -38.94 7.31 19.65
N GLY A 402 -39.29 8.09 18.62
CA GLY A 402 -39.94 9.41 18.75
C GLY A 402 -38.99 10.59 19.06
N ARG A 403 -37.67 10.39 19.15
CA ARG A 403 -36.67 11.45 19.37
C ARG A 403 -35.81 11.65 18.14
N SER A 404 -35.41 12.90 17.88
CA SER A 404 -34.49 13.18 16.79
C SER A 404 -33.15 12.53 16.98
N LYS A 405 -32.46 12.12 15.90
CA LYS A 405 -31.12 11.54 15.94
C LYS A 405 -30.09 12.48 16.58
N THR A 406 -30.28 13.79 16.47
CA THR A 406 -29.43 14.81 17.13
C THR A 406 -29.52 14.71 18.67
N VAL A 407 -30.73 14.47 19.23
CA VAL A 407 -30.89 14.28 20.68
C VAL A 407 -30.23 12.97 21.12
N VAL A 408 -30.40 11.91 20.35
CA VAL A 408 -29.73 10.62 20.62
C VAL A 408 -28.22 10.77 20.55
N LEU A 409 -27.68 11.49 19.56
CA LEU A 409 -26.26 11.78 19.46
C LEU A 409 -25.75 12.54 20.68
N LYS A 410 -26.48 13.56 21.14
CA LYS A 410 -26.07 14.30 22.35
C LYS A 410 -25.89 13.37 23.57
N GLU A 411 -26.87 12.52 23.83
CA GLU A 411 -26.80 11.57 24.96
C GLU A 411 -25.70 10.50 24.76
N TYR A 412 -25.44 10.11 23.51
CA TYR A 412 -24.31 9.24 23.16
C TYR A 412 -22.95 9.90 23.38
N LEU A 413 -22.80 11.17 23.02
CA LEU A 413 -21.55 11.92 23.23
C LEU A 413 -21.27 12.16 24.73
N GLU A 414 -22.32 12.37 25.54
CA GLU A 414 -22.17 12.43 27.00
C GLU A 414 -21.67 11.09 27.56
N LEU A 415 -22.24 9.98 27.09
CA LEU A 415 -21.80 8.62 27.46
C LEU A 415 -20.34 8.38 27.03
N LYS A 416 -20.01 8.70 25.78
CA LYS A 416 -18.66 8.58 25.21
C LYS A 416 -17.64 9.38 26.03
N LYS A 417 -17.95 10.63 26.34
CA LYS A 417 -17.09 11.49 27.16
C LYS A 417 -16.83 10.88 28.53
N THR A 418 -17.86 10.39 29.22
CA THR A 418 -17.74 9.81 30.55
C THR A 418 -16.90 8.52 30.53
N ILE A 419 -16.99 7.71 29.47
CA ILE A 419 -16.14 6.53 29.26
C ILE A 419 -14.66 6.96 29.19
N TYR A 420 -14.35 7.92 28.35
CA TYR A 420 -12.95 8.36 28.18
C TYR A 420 -12.43 9.07 29.42
N ASP A 421 -13.24 9.89 30.11
CA ASP A 421 -12.87 10.52 31.36
C ASP A 421 -12.57 9.44 32.45
N LEU A 422 -13.34 8.36 32.51
CA LEU A 422 -13.11 7.24 33.42
C LEU A 422 -11.82 6.48 33.09
N LEU A 423 -11.58 6.16 31.81
CA LEU A 423 -10.38 5.47 31.37
C LEU A 423 -9.13 6.31 31.62
N ASP A 424 -9.20 7.62 31.40
CA ASP A 424 -8.09 8.55 31.70
C ASP A 424 -7.85 8.67 33.21
N ALA A 425 -8.91 8.73 34.01
CA ALA A 425 -8.81 8.75 35.47
C ALA A 425 -8.20 7.46 36.01
N GLU A 426 -8.56 6.29 35.46
CA GLU A 426 -7.96 5.01 35.81
C GLU A 426 -6.48 4.94 35.43
N ASN A 427 -6.12 5.44 34.23
CA ASN A 427 -4.74 5.47 33.75
C ASN A 427 -3.83 6.37 34.60
N LYS A 428 -4.37 7.51 35.07
CA LYS A 428 -3.66 8.51 35.88
C LYS A 428 -3.82 8.29 37.39
N ASP A 429 -4.55 7.28 37.83
CA ASP A 429 -4.87 6.99 39.21
C ASP A 429 -5.53 8.14 39.96
N LEU A 430 -6.48 8.83 39.32
CA LEU A 430 -7.14 10.00 39.88
C LEU A 430 -8.19 9.63 40.93
N PRO A 431 -8.47 10.51 41.94
CA PRO A 431 -9.37 10.18 43.06
C PRO A 431 -10.85 10.14 42.68
N ASN A 432 -11.24 10.52 41.47
CA ASN A 432 -12.63 10.63 41.02
C ASN A 432 -13.15 9.40 40.23
N ILE A 433 -12.40 8.31 40.19
CA ILE A 433 -12.75 7.07 39.46
C ILE A 433 -14.14 6.55 39.82
N GLU A 434 -14.43 6.37 41.11
CA GLU A 434 -15.72 5.82 41.54
C GLU A 434 -16.90 6.73 41.22
N ARG A 435 -16.71 8.04 41.28
CA ARG A 435 -17.72 9.03 40.86
C ARG A 435 -18.03 8.88 39.37
N LEU A 436 -16.99 8.83 38.53
CA LEU A 436 -17.14 8.66 37.07
C LEU A 436 -17.79 7.33 36.71
N ARG A 437 -17.44 6.25 37.41
CA ARG A 437 -18.07 4.93 37.23
C ARG A 437 -19.56 4.94 37.59
N ALA A 438 -19.92 5.60 38.69
CA ALA A 438 -21.34 5.78 39.05
C ALA A 438 -22.09 6.61 38.03
N GLU A 439 -21.49 7.68 37.50
CA GLU A 439 -22.04 8.51 36.45
C GLU A 439 -22.23 7.74 35.14
N LEU A 440 -21.24 6.95 34.73
CA LEU A 440 -21.31 6.04 33.57
C LEU A 440 -22.48 5.05 33.70
N ASN A 441 -22.63 4.41 34.88
CA ASN A 441 -23.73 3.51 35.15
C ASN A 441 -25.09 4.18 34.99
N ASN A 442 -25.25 5.41 35.47
CA ASN A 442 -26.48 6.18 35.37
C ASN A 442 -26.80 6.57 33.90
N LEU A 443 -25.81 7.13 33.19
CA LEU A 443 -25.96 7.53 31.79
C LEU A 443 -26.29 6.32 30.91
N TYR A 444 -25.57 5.23 31.04
CA TYR A 444 -25.82 4.01 30.27
C TYR A 444 -27.20 3.42 30.55
N THR A 445 -27.62 3.37 31.81
CA THR A 445 -28.96 2.87 32.17
C THR A 445 -30.07 3.75 31.58
N LYS A 446 -29.92 5.06 31.63
CA LYS A 446 -30.85 6.01 31.00
C LYS A 446 -30.89 5.85 29.47
N PHE A 447 -29.71 5.74 28.84
CA PHE A 447 -29.58 5.57 27.40
C PHE A 447 -30.25 4.27 26.91
N THR A 448 -29.91 3.16 27.54
CA THR A 448 -30.45 1.84 27.15
C THR A 448 -31.94 1.70 27.42
N HIS A 449 -32.46 2.28 28.49
CA HIS A 449 -33.90 2.33 28.74
C HIS A 449 -34.66 3.11 27.66
N ARG A 450 -34.07 4.18 27.14
CA ARG A 450 -34.71 5.03 26.13
C ARG A 450 -34.59 4.47 24.71
N TYR A 451 -33.41 3.99 24.33
CA TYR A 451 -33.07 3.67 22.94
C TYR A 451 -32.77 2.19 22.73
N GLY A 452 -32.50 1.44 23.77
CA GLY A 452 -31.98 0.08 23.72
C GLY A 452 -30.46 0.04 23.78
N THR A 453 -29.90 -1.16 23.73
CA THR A 453 -28.45 -1.38 23.78
C THR A 453 -27.72 -0.81 22.56
N LEU A 454 -26.44 -0.51 22.70
CA LEU A 454 -25.60 -0.06 21.60
C LEU A 454 -25.37 -1.19 20.59
N SER A 455 -25.00 -2.37 21.11
CA SER A 455 -24.74 -3.55 20.28
C SER A 455 -26.03 -4.13 19.70
N LYS A 456 -25.95 -4.65 18.46
CA LYS A 456 -27.05 -5.36 17.75
C LYS A 456 -28.37 -4.56 17.60
N ASN A 457 -28.34 -3.25 17.76
CA ASN A 457 -29.51 -2.36 17.64
C ASN A 457 -29.55 -1.68 16.27
N THR A 458 -30.52 -2.04 15.45
CA THR A 458 -30.69 -1.50 14.10
C THR A 458 -31.14 -0.03 14.08
N SER A 459 -31.81 0.46 15.13
CA SER A 459 -32.24 1.85 15.25
C SER A 459 -31.11 2.82 15.53
N LEU A 460 -29.94 2.33 15.99
CA LEU A 460 -28.77 3.11 16.33
C LEU A 460 -27.63 2.98 15.31
N THR A 461 -27.89 2.43 14.13
CA THR A 461 -26.87 2.22 13.09
C THR A 461 -26.16 3.51 12.65
N PHE A 462 -26.82 4.67 12.73
CA PHE A 462 -26.26 5.97 12.40
C PHE A 462 -25.11 6.38 13.36
N LEU A 463 -25.08 5.88 14.58
CA LEU A 463 -23.96 6.08 15.53
C LEU A 463 -22.70 5.31 15.12
N ARG A 464 -22.84 4.29 14.28
CA ARG A 464 -21.68 3.55 13.73
C ARG A 464 -20.81 4.40 12.80
N ASP A 465 -21.33 5.58 12.43
CA ASP A 465 -20.57 6.58 11.69
C ASP A 465 -19.50 7.25 12.56
N ASP A 466 -19.57 7.13 13.88
CA ASP A 466 -18.50 7.55 14.79
C ASP A 466 -17.34 6.56 14.76
N VAL A 467 -16.11 7.06 14.53
CA VAL A 467 -14.89 6.26 14.55
C VAL A 467 -14.68 5.55 15.89
N ASP A 468 -15.12 6.15 16.99
CA ASP A 468 -15.01 5.59 18.33
C ASP A 468 -16.13 4.59 18.66
N TYR A 469 -17.16 4.44 17.81
CA TYR A 469 -18.30 3.56 18.09
C TYR A 469 -17.94 2.14 18.49
N PRO A 470 -16.98 1.45 17.85
CA PRO A 470 -16.58 0.10 18.25
C PRO A 470 -16.07 0.05 19.70
N ALA A 471 -15.25 1.05 20.12
CA ALA A 471 -14.74 1.17 21.49
C ALA A 471 -15.86 1.47 22.48
N ILE A 472 -16.80 2.34 22.12
CA ILE A 472 -17.95 2.66 22.97
C ILE A 472 -18.93 1.48 23.07
N ALA A 473 -19.15 0.74 21.98
CA ALA A 473 -19.99 -0.45 22.01
C ALA A 473 -19.37 -1.62 22.81
N ALA A 474 -18.04 -1.64 22.99
CA ALA A 474 -17.32 -2.63 23.78
C ALA A 474 -17.59 -2.56 25.29
N ILE A 475 -18.31 -1.55 25.78
CA ILE A 475 -18.84 -1.56 27.16
C ILE A 475 -19.96 -2.60 27.36
N GLU A 476 -20.42 -3.22 26.27
CA GLU A 476 -21.43 -4.28 26.26
C GLU A 476 -20.79 -5.62 25.90
N ASN A 477 -21.01 -6.65 26.75
CA ASN A 477 -20.71 -8.04 26.41
C ASN A 477 -21.89 -8.62 25.61
N VAL A 478 -21.59 -9.21 24.44
CA VAL A 478 -22.59 -9.81 23.55
C VAL A 478 -22.37 -11.31 23.47
N GLU A 479 -23.32 -12.07 24.00
CA GLU A 479 -23.33 -13.53 23.89
C GLU A 479 -24.35 -13.95 22.83
N GLU A 480 -23.93 -14.79 21.88
CA GLU A 480 -24.79 -15.36 20.85
C GLU A 480 -25.23 -16.79 21.25
N SER A 481 -26.55 -17.01 21.33
CA SER A 481 -27.09 -18.36 21.52
C SER A 481 -27.17 -19.07 20.16
N ASN A 482 -26.37 -20.13 20.00
CA ASN A 482 -26.28 -20.93 18.78
C ASN A 482 -27.01 -22.29 18.98
N ASN A 483 -28.35 -22.29 19.06
CA ASN A 483 -29.10 -23.53 18.97
C ASN A 483 -29.35 -23.88 17.49
N PRO A 484 -28.94 -25.07 17.00
CA PRO A 484 -29.21 -25.47 15.63
C PRO A 484 -30.71 -25.44 15.32
N GLY A 485 -31.11 -24.61 14.34
CA GLY A 485 -32.50 -24.47 13.91
C GLY A 485 -33.31 -23.32 14.53
N GLU A 486 -32.77 -22.60 15.51
CA GLU A 486 -33.42 -21.42 16.08
C GLU A 486 -32.85 -20.12 15.49
N LYS A 487 -33.67 -19.06 15.50
CA LYS A 487 -33.18 -17.69 15.15
C LYS A 487 -32.15 -17.28 16.20
N LYS A 488 -31.00 -16.75 15.73
CA LYS A 488 -29.94 -16.21 16.59
C LYS A 488 -30.50 -15.24 17.63
N ARG A 489 -30.27 -15.55 18.91
CA ARG A 489 -30.62 -14.64 20.02
C ARG A 489 -29.34 -14.08 20.61
N PHE A 490 -29.36 -12.83 20.98
CA PHE A 490 -28.24 -12.13 21.59
C PHE A 490 -28.64 -11.73 23.02
N THR A 491 -27.81 -12.11 23.99
CA THR A 491 -27.88 -11.61 25.36
C THR A 491 -26.81 -10.53 25.50
N ILE A 492 -27.22 -9.34 25.95
CA ILE A 492 -26.32 -8.19 26.09
C ILE A 492 -26.25 -7.80 27.56
N THR A 493 -25.04 -7.81 28.12
CA THR A 493 -24.75 -7.49 29.53
C THR A 493 -23.71 -6.38 29.62
N LYS A 494 -23.62 -5.74 30.77
CA LYS A 494 -22.60 -4.74 31.09
C LYS A 494 -21.22 -5.39 31.17
N SER A 495 -20.19 -4.75 30.58
CA SER A 495 -18.80 -5.19 30.74
C SER A 495 -18.19 -4.73 32.08
N ASP A 496 -16.96 -5.14 32.35
CA ASP A 496 -16.26 -4.90 33.62
C ASP A 496 -16.06 -3.43 34.01
N ILE A 497 -15.99 -2.52 33.03
CA ILE A 497 -15.82 -1.06 33.26
C ILE A 497 -16.89 -0.47 34.21
N PHE A 498 -18.07 -1.08 34.28
CA PHE A 498 -19.17 -0.63 35.14
C PHE A 498 -18.99 -1.00 36.60
N SER A 499 -18.13 -2.00 36.93
CA SER A 499 -18.01 -2.59 38.25
C SER A 499 -16.61 -2.58 38.83
N ARG A 500 -15.58 -2.56 37.98
CA ARG A 500 -14.19 -2.62 38.43
C ARG A 500 -13.27 -1.83 37.49
N ARG A 501 -12.06 -1.59 37.95
CA ARG A 501 -11.00 -0.98 37.17
C ARG A 501 -10.65 -1.89 35.98
N VAL A 502 -10.45 -1.29 34.79
CA VAL A 502 -10.10 -1.97 33.55
C VAL A 502 -8.75 -1.52 32.99
N ILE A 503 -8.23 -0.38 33.45
CA ILE A 503 -6.89 0.12 33.09
C ILE A 503 -6.05 0.24 34.37
N GLU A 504 -4.90 -0.41 34.39
CA GLU A 504 -3.88 -0.19 35.39
C GLU A 504 -3.14 1.13 35.10
N PRO A 505 -2.83 1.92 36.16
CA PRO A 505 -2.13 3.19 35.96
C PRO A 505 -0.75 2.93 35.36
N VAL A 506 -0.36 3.80 34.42
CA VAL A 506 1.02 3.81 33.91
C VAL A 506 1.93 4.25 35.05
N ARG A 507 2.54 3.29 35.73
CA ARG A 507 3.57 3.59 36.72
C ARG A 507 4.77 4.15 35.97
N GLN A 508 5.26 5.32 36.37
CA GLN A 508 6.54 5.76 35.87
C GLN A 508 7.60 4.71 36.24
N PRO A 509 8.40 4.29 35.26
CA PRO A 509 9.44 3.31 35.53
C PRO A 509 10.41 3.90 36.57
N LYS A 510 10.65 3.15 37.65
CA LYS A 510 11.65 3.50 38.65
C LYS A 510 12.78 2.49 38.59
N ALA A 511 14.00 2.96 38.50
CA ALA A 511 15.18 2.15 38.62
C ALA A 511 15.77 2.31 40.03
N GLU A 512 16.05 1.21 40.72
CA GLU A 512 16.70 1.25 42.02
C GLU A 512 18.22 1.16 41.89
N ASN A 513 18.70 0.63 40.78
CA ASN A 513 20.13 0.41 40.47
C ASN A 513 20.38 0.44 38.97
N GLU A 514 21.65 0.35 38.56
CA GLU A 514 22.08 0.39 37.16
C GLU A 514 21.50 -0.76 36.32
N LYS A 515 21.32 -1.96 36.91
CA LYS A 515 20.73 -3.11 36.19
C LYS A 515 19.27 -2.87 35.84
N ASP A 516 18.51 -2.34 36.78
CA ASP A 516 17.11 -2.00 36.54
C ASP A 516 16.98 -0.90 35.47
N ALA A 517 17.85 0.10 35.54
CA ALA A 517 17.87 1.20 34.59
C ALA A 517 18.25 0.74 33.17
N ILE A 518 19.22 -0.19 33.05
CA ILE A 518 19.57 -0.82 31.77
C ILE A 518 18.36 -1.61 31.22
N ALA A 519 17.70 -2.42 32.06
CA ALA A 519 16.56 -3.22 31.64
C ALA A 519 15.40 -2.31 31.15
N LEU A 520 15.14 -1.20 31.84
CA LEU A 520 14.15 -0.21 31.43
C LEU A 520 14.56 0.53 30.15
N SER A 521 15.85 0.83 29.97
CA SER A 521 16.38 1.43 28.75
C SER A 521 16.19 0.51 27.55
N LEU A 522 16.54 -0.78 27.68
CA LEU A 522 16.35 -1.78 26.65
C LEU A 522 14.86 -1.98 26.32
N TYR A 523 13.99 -1.98 27.34
CA TYR A 523 12.54 -2.13 27.15
C TYR A 523 11.88 -0.94 26.44
N HIS A 524 12.20 0.29 26.86
CA HIS A 524 11.52 1.50 26.36
C HIS A 524 12.21 2.13 25.13
N ARG A 525 13.54 1.95 25.00
CA ARG A 525 14.35 2.58 23.93
C ARG A 525 14.92 1.58 22.92
N GLY A 526 14.84 0.26 23.24
CA GLY A 526 15.43 -0.78 22.41
C GLY A 526 16.96 -0.82 22.38
N ARG A 527 17.61 0.03 23.19
CA ARG A 527 19.08 0.15 23.25
C ARG A 527 19.52 0.67 24.63
N LEU A 528 20.83 0.58 24.88
CA LEU A 528 21.46 1.24 26.02
C LEU A 528 21.51 2.77 25.75
N ASP A 529 20.67 3.53 26.44
CA ASP A 529 20.52 4.99 26.28
C ASP A 529 20.99 5.67 27.57
N LEU A 530 22.26 6.13 27.57
CA LEU A 530 22.90 6.72 28.76
C LEU A 530 22.15 7.93 29.31
N PRO A 531 21.67 8.90 28.48
CA PRO A 531 20.86 10.00 28.97
C PRO A 531 19.61 9.54 29.73
N TYR A 532 18.89 8.58 29.19
CA TYR A 532 17.67 8.05 29.82
C TYR A 532 17.98 7.28 31.12
N ILE A 533 19.06 6.50 31.16
CA ILE A 533 19.51 5.80 32.37
C ILE A 533 19.93 6.79 33.45
N ALA A 534 20.63 7.87 33.07
CA ALA A 534 21.02 8.95 33.98
C ALA A 534 19.82 9.66 34.61
N GLU A 535 18.77 9.92 33.81
CA GLU A 535 17.48 10.47 34.26
C GLU A 535 16.79 9.53 35.27
N LEU A 536 16.69 8.23 34.96
CA LEU A 536 16.07 7.22 35.82
C LEU A 536 16.76 7.09 37.20
N LEU A 537 18.10 7.22 37.21
CA LEU A 537 18.91 7.08 38.44
C LEU A 537 19.18 8.40 39.13
N HIS A 538 18.77 9.53 38.56
CA HIS A 538 19.07 10.90 39.05
C HIS A 538 20.59 11.13 39.26
N LYS A 539 21.42 10.65 38.32
CA LYS A 539 22.89 10.70 38.31
C LYS A 539 23.39 11.41 37.05
N SER A 540 24.65 11.82 37.03
CA SER A 540 25.29 12.27 35.81
C SER A 540 25.52 11.11 34.84
N GLN A 541 25.64 11.38 33.54
CA GLN A 541 25.94 10.33 32.53
C GLN A 541 27.32 9.71 32.77
N GLU A 542 28.29 10.49 33.22
CA GLU A 542 29.65 10.02 33.55
C GLU A 542 29.62 9.05 34.74
N ASP A 543 28.95 9.40 35.85
CA ASP A 543 28.81 8.53 37.02
C ASP A 543 28.09 7.22 36.68
N VAL A 544 27.07 7.27 35.83
CA VAL A 544 26.34 6.09 35.37
C VAL A 544 27.21 5.20 34.49
N GLN A 545 27.95 5.79 33.54
CA GLN A 545 28.86 5.05 32.67
C GLN A 545 29.97 4.38 33.51
N ASP A 546 30.60 5.10 34.41
CA ASP A 546 31.66 4.56 35.27
C ASP A 546 31.15 3.44 36.16
N ALA A 547 29.95 3.59 36.74
CA ALA A 547 29.33 2.57 37.55
C ALA A 547 29.03 1.30 36.73
N MET A 548 28.51 1.44 35.50
CA MET A 548 28.22 0.30 34.64
C MET A 548 29.48 -0.43 34.17
N LEU A 549 30.54 0.31 33.83
CA LEU A 549 31.84 -0.28 33.45
C LEU A 549 32.50 -0.99 34.64
N THR A 550 32.48 -0.36 35.85
CA THR A 550 33.05 -0.95 37.06
C THR A 550 32.32 -2.23 37.47
N GLN A 551 31.00 -2.28 37.31
CA GLN A 551 30.18 -3.46 37.59
C GLN A 551 30.18 -4.49 36.47
N GLU A 552 30.93 -4.26 35.40
CA GLU A 552 30.97 -5.11 34.18
C GLU A 552 29.54 -5.33 33.58
N LEU A 553 28.63 -4.34 33.68
CA LEU A 553 27.29 -4.38 33.10
C LEU A 553 27.30 -3.91 31.64
N ALA A 554 28.31 -3.16 31.26
CA ALA A 554 28.54 -2.67 29.90
C ALA A 554 30.06 -2.62 29.63
N TYR A 555 30.43 -2.54 28.36
CA TYR A 555 31.81 -2.45 27.92
C TYR A 555 31.96 -1.37 26.86
N ILE A 556 33.12 -0.71 26.81
CA ILE A 556 33.46 0.19 25.73
C ILE A 556 33.98 -0.66 24.55
N ASN A 557 33.32 -0.54 23.40
CA ASN A 557 33.79 -1.20 22.18
C ASN A 557 35.07 -0.50 21.68
N PRO A 558 36.20 -1.19 21.56
CA PRO A 558 37.46 -0.55 21.19
C PRO A 558 37.50 0.00 19.76
N VAL A 559 36.59 -0.44 18.88
CA VAL A 559 36.53 -0.01 17.48
C VAL A 559 35.63 1.22 17.33
N THR A 560 34.45 1.21 17.97
CA THR A 560 33.46 2.27 17.83
C THR A 560 33.57 3.36 18.90
N GLY A 561 34.20 3.07 20.03
CA GLY A 561 34.26 3.93 21.21
C GLY A 561 32.93 4.00 21.98
N LEU A 562 31.89 3.31 21.53
CA LEU A 562 30.56 3.33 22.17
C LEU A 562 30.51 2.37 23.36
N VAL A 563 29.66 2.71 24.33
CA VAL A 563 29.33 1.82 25.45
C VAL A 563 28.23 0.86 24.99
N GLU A 564 28.52 -0.43 25.00
CA GLU A 564 27.60 -1.50 24.65
C GLU A 564 27.18 -2.29 25.89
N GLU A 565 25.92 -2.68 25.97
CA GLU A 565 25.44 -3.55 27.05
C GLU A 565 26.17 -4.88 27.03
N ARG A 566 26.33 -5.49 28.18
CA ARG A 566 27.12 -6.71 28.39
C ARG A 566 26.76 -7.83 27.41
N SER A 567 25.48 -8.15 27.26
CA SER A 567 25.05 -9.26 26.39
C SER A 567 25.26 -8.94 24.89
N GLU A 568 25.10 -7.69 24.52
CA GLU A 568 25.38 -7.19 23.17
C GLU A 568 26.89 -7.25 22.87
N TYR A 569 27.72 -6.72 23.76
CA TYR A 569 29.17 -6.73 23.58
C TYR A 569 29.74 -8.16 23.55
N LEU A 570 29.29 -9.03 24.44
CA LEU A 570 29.75 -10.41 24.58
C LEU A 570 29.06 -11.39 23.61
N SER A 571 28.48 -10.91 22.51
CA SER A 571 27.84 -11.72 21.47
C SER A 571 28.47 -11.50 20.10
N GLY A 572 28.03 -12.26 19.08
CA GLY A 572 28.55 -12.16 17.73
C GLY A 572 29.93 -12.84 17.56
N ASN A 573 30.83 -12.21 16.79
CA ASN A 573 32.20 -12.76 16.61
C ASN A 573 33.11 -12.39 17.78
N VAL A 574 32.97 -13.12 18.87
CA VAL A 574 33.73 -12.88 20.12
C VAL A 574 35.26 -13.07 19.97
N ARG A 575 35.71 -13.85 18.98
CA ARG A 575 37.12 -14.02 18.71
C ARG A 575 37.75 -12.76 18.11
N ASP A 576 37.08 -12.16 17.14
CA ASP A 576 37.53 -10.89 16.55
C ASP A 576 37.44 -9.75 17.56
N LYS A 577 36.37 -9.70 18.37
CA LYS A 577 36.23 -8.71 19.46
C LYS A 577 37.37 -8.85 20.48
N LEU A 578 37.80 -10.08 20.82
CA LEU A 578 38.94 -10.31 21.70
C LEU A 578 40.24 -9.77 21.08
N LEU A 579 40.51 -10.11 19.82
CA LEU A 579 41.69 -9.62 19.12
C LEU A 579 41.73 -8.09 19.05
N GLN A 580 40.60 -7.47 18.75
CA GLN A 580 40.49 -6.01 18.73
C GLN A 580 40.71 -5.39 20.10
N ALA A 581 40.17 -6.00 21.18
CA ALA A 581 40.37 -5.51 22.54
C ALA A 581 41.85 -5.67 22.98
N GLU A 582 42.52 -6.75 22.60
CA GLU A 582 43.94 -6.97 22.86
C GLU A 582 44.84 -5.97 22.11
N GLN A 583 44.53 -5.68 20.84
CA GLN A 583 45.26 -4.72 20.01
C GLN A 583 45.11 -3.28 20.52
N ALA A 584 43.92 -2.92 21.03
CA ALA A 584 43.65 -1.58 21.53
C ALA A 584 44.11 -1.36 22.98
N ASN A 585 44.57 -2.41 23.68
CA ASN A 585 44.85 -2.37 25.14
C ASN A 585 46.22 -1.85 25.51
N GLU A 586 46.70 -0.77 24.89
CA GLU A 586 48.03 -0.21 25.18
C GLU A 586 48.18 0.27 26.65
N ASN A 587 47.12 0.75 27.27
CA ASN A 587 47.14 1.33 28.61
C ASN A 587 46.34 0.55 29.67
N GLY A 588 45.94 -0.67 29.38
CA GLY A 588 45.16 -1.53 30.27
C GLY A 588 43.67 -1.15 30.36
N LEU A 589 43.18 -0.26 29.50
CA LEU A 589 41.80 0.23 29.50
C LEU A 589 40.80 -0.92 29.19
N PHE A 590 41.17 -1.85 28.34
CA PHE A 590 40.34 -2.96 27.91
C PHE A 590 40.56 -4.27 28.66
N ASN A 591 41.22 -4.22 29.81
CA ASN A 591 41.46 -5.43 30.61
C ASN A 591 40.18 -6.17 31.02
N ALA A 592 39.08 -5.43 31.33
CA ALA A 592 37.79 -6.01 31.65
C ALA A 592 37.17 -6.72 30.44
N ASN A 593 37.24 -6.10 29.25
CA ASN A 593 36.80 -6.65 27.98
C ASN A 593 37.49 -7.97 27.67
N ILE A 594 38.85 -7.98 27.75
CA ILE A 594 39.65 -9.17 27.46
C ILE A 594 39.31 -10.32 28.42
N ARG A 595 39.18 -10.02 29.73
CA ARG A 595 38.79 -11.05 30.71
C ARG A 595 37.39 -11.61 30.43
N ALA A 596 36.46 -10.76 30.09
CA ALA A 596 35.07 -11.18 29.82
C ALA A 596 34.95 -11.98 28.53
N LEU A 597 35.57 -11.52 27.45
CA LEU A 597 35.62 -12.22 26.16
C LEU A 597 36.33 -13.58 26.23
N SER A 598 37.50 -13.65 26.90
CA SER A 598 38.27 -14.89 27.05
C SER A 598 37.46 -16.02 27.75
N LYS A 599 36.52 -15.65 28.65
CA LYS A 599 35.68 -16.64 29.35
C LYS A 599 34.60 -17.26 28.49
N ILE A 600 34.20 -16.58 27.42
CA ILE A 600 33.05 -16.99 26.60
C ILE A 600 33.44 -17.53 25.22
N ILE A 601 34.76 -17.55 24.90
CA ILE A 601 35.22 -18.15 23.64
C ILE A 601 34.80 -19.61 23.58
N PRO A 602 33.99 -19.99 22.56
CA PRO A 602 33.59 -21.37 22.42
C PRO A 602 34.78 -22.25 22.07
N LEU A 603 34.77 -23.45 22.63
CA LEU A 603 35.76 -24.46 22.25
C LEU A 603 35.64 -24.78 20.76
N ASP A 604 36.79 -25.04 20.13
CA ASP A 604 36.80 -25.48 18.74
C ASP A 604 36.10 -26.83 18.61
N VAL A 605 35.22 -26.93 17.61
CA VAL A 605 34.54 -28.19 17.33
C VAL A 605 35.54 -29.12 16.64
N PRO A 606 35.85 -30.33 17.20
CA PRO A 606 36.73 -31.27 16.57
C PRO A 606 36.24 -31.69 15.18
N LEU A 607 37.14 -31.83 14.21
CA LEU A 607 36.80 -32.19 12.83
C LEU A 607 35.80 -33.37 12.70
N PRO A 608 35.87 -34.44 13.49
CA PRO A 608 34.90 -35.54 13.39
C PRO A 608 33.49 -35.18 13.80
N GLN A 609 33.31 -34.06 14.50
CA GLN A 609 31.97 -33.56 14.91
C GLN A 609 31.39 -32.52 13.96
N ILE A 610 32.16 -32.03 13.00
CA ILE A 610 31.72 -31.09 12.01
C ILE A 610 30.92 -31.83 10.94
N LYS A 611 29.59 -31.64 10.92
CA LYS A 611 28.75 -32.19 9.87
C LYS A 611 28.66 -31.17 8.72
N ILE A 612 29.16 -31.61 7.57
CA ILE A 612 29.04 -30.83 6.33
C ILE A 612 28.02 -31.55 5.45
N SER A 613 27.08 -30.83 4.95
CA SER A 613 26.13 -31.30 3.93
C SER A 613 26.06 -30.30 2.78
N LEU A 614 25.64 -30.77 1.62
CA LEU A 614 25.49 -29.92 0.45
C LEU A 614 24.46 -28.81 0.72
N GLY A 615 24.89 -27.54 0.60
CA GLY A 615 24.10 -26.38 0.95
C GLY A 615 24.24 -25.90 2.41
N SER A 616 25.27 -26.37 3.13
CA SER A 616 25.64 -25.78 4.43
C SER A 616 25.97 -24.30 4.26
N THR A 617 25.29 -23.43 5.02
CA THR A 617 25.30 -21.98 4.79
C THR A 617 26.63 -21.28 5.13
N TRP A 618 27.47 -21.93 5.90
CA TRP A 618 28.80 -21.46 6.31
C TRP A 618 29.92 -21.84 5.32
N VAL A 619 29.65 -22.73 4.34
CA VAL A 619 30.60 -23.10 3.29
C VAL A 619 30.65 -22.00 2.24
N PRO A 620 31.83 -21.43 1.91
CA PRO A 620 31.97 -20.42 0.85
C PRO A 620 31.46 -20.90 -0.51
N THR A 621 30.85 -20.01 -1.27
CA THR A 621 30.27 -20.35 -2.58
C THR A 621 31.29 -20.85 -3.59
N GLU A 622 32.53 -20.39 -3.49
CA GLU A 622 33.66 -20.80 -4.34
C GLU A 622 33.99 -22.30 -4.19
N LEU A 623 33.77 -22.84 -2.98
CA LEU A 623 33.95 -24.29 -2.77
C LEU A 623 32.85 -25.11 -3.43
N TYR A 624 31.63 -24.58 -3.47
CA TYR A 624 30.55 -25.19 -4.25
C TYR A 624 30.78 -25.06 -5.75
N GLU A 625 31.30 -23.92 -6.24
CA GLU A 625 31.66 -23.74 -7.65
C GLU A 625 32.75 -24.79 -8.05
N ARG A 626 33.79 -25.00 -7.21
CA ARG A 626 34.79 -26.00 -7.42
C ARG A 626 34.22 -27.42 -7.39
N PHE A 627 33.33 -27.74 -6.45
CA PHE A 627 32.61 -29.01 -6.40
C PHE A 627 31.84 -29.29 -7.67
N PHE A 628 31.13 -28.30 -8.22
CA PHE A 628 30.37 -28.42 -9.47
C PHE A 628 31.31 -28.70 -10.65
N HIS A 629 32.45 -28.03 -10.70
CA HIS A 629 33.44 -28.26 -11.74
C HIS A 629 34.04 -29.68 -11.64
N GLU A 630 34.55 -30.07 -10.49
CA GLU A 630 35.21 -31.37 -10.29
C GLU A 630 34.27 -32.56 -10.41
N LYS A 631 33.01 -32.42 -9.93
CA LYS A 631 32.06 -33.53 -9.88
C LYS A 631 31.25 -33.69 -11.17
N PHE A 632 30.85 -32.60 -11.78
CA PHE A 632 29.93 -32.59 -12.93
C PHE A 632 30.57 -32.09 -14.23
N ASN A 633 31.79 -31.63 -14.18
CA ASN A 633 32.51 -31.01 -15.31
C ASN A 633 31.74 -29.82 -15.90
N VAL A 634 31.18 -28.99 -15.04
CA VAL A 634 30.41 -27.79 -15.43
C VAL A 634 31.03 -26.55 -14.80
N GLU A 635 30.98 -25.43 -15.52
CA GLU A 635 31.32 -24.12 -14.96
C GLU A 635 30.07 -23.55 -14.30
N ALA A 636 30.14 -23.34 -13.01
CA ALA A 636 29.03 -22.79 -12.21
C ALA A 636 29.46 -21.51 -11.51
N LYS A 637 28.66 -20.45 -11.65
CA LYS A 637 28.75 -19.28 -10.78
C LYS A 637 27.61 -19.34 -9.78
N ILE A 638 27.97 -19.52 -8.50
CA ILE A 638 27.00 -19.74 -7.42
C ILE A 638 26.93 -18.50 -6.54
N THR A 639 25.71 -18.00 -6.34
CA THR A 639 25.42 -16.90 -5.43
C THR A 639 24.44 -17.36 -4.37
N LYS A 640 24.60 -16.83 -3.15
CA LYS A 640 23.72 -17.09 -2.02
C LYS A 640 22.89 -15.85 -1.74
N THR A 641 21.57 -16.01 -1.65
CA THR A 641 20.65 -14.92 -1.33
C THR A 641 20.58 -14.68 0.19
N ALA A 642 20.04 -13.53 0.61
CA ALA A 642 19.78 -13.22 2.02
C ALA A 642 18.90 -14.28 2.72
N ALA A 643 17.99 -14.94 1.98
CA ALA A 643 17.17 -16.05 2.47
C ALA A 643 17.90 -17.41 2.48
N ASN A 644 19.24 -17.42 2.41
CA ASN A 644 20.07 -18.63 2.36
C ASN A 644 19.74 -19.59 1.20
N LYS A 645 19.17 -19.10 0.11
CA LYS A 645 18.95 -19.87 -1.12
C LYS A 645 20.14 -19.70 -2.06
N TYR A 646 20.52 -20.79 -2.72
CA TYR A 646 21.58 -20.82 -3.71
C TYR A 646 21.00 -20.69 -5.11
N ILE A 647 21.59 -19.81 -5.91
CA ILE A 647 21.27 -19.62 -7.33
C ILE A 647 22.56 -19.93 -8.10
N ALA A 648 22.48 -20.83 -9.06
CA ALA A 648 23.60 -21.17 -9.91
C ALA A 648 23.36 -20.79 -11.38
N ARG A 649 24.28 -20.07 -11.97
CA ARG A 649 24.38 -19.90 -13.41
C ARG A 649 25.40 -20.94 -13.92
N ILE A 650 24.91 -21.97 -14.60
CA ILE A 650 25.70 -23.13 -15.01
C ILE A 650 25.84 -23.11 -16.53
N THR A 651 27.07 -23.19 -17.04
CA THR A 651 27.42 -23.44 -18.45
C THR A 651 27.77 -24.92 -18.64
N ASN A 652 27.60 -25.45 -19.86
CA ASN A 652 27.83 -26.85 -20.22
C ASN A 652 27.02 -27.87 -19.39
N LYS A 653 25.87 -27.46 -18.85
CA LYS A 653 24.96 -28.37 -18.13
C LYS A 653 24.45 -29.47 -19.06
N GLY A 654 24.35 -30.70 -18.53
CA GLY A 654 23.89 -31.86 -19.30
C GLY A 654 24.95 -32.41 -20.23
N ASN A 655 26.23 -32.07 -20.04
CA ASN A 655 27.34 -32.80 -20.68
C ASN A 655 27.33 -34.27 -20.23
N THR A 656 28.14 -35.13 -20.87
CA THR A 656 28.13 -36.58 -20.60
C THR A 656 28.35 -36.93 -19.13
N VAL A 657 29.25 -36.20 -18.44
CA VAL A 657 29.52 -36.41 -17.01
C VAL A 657 28.34 -35.95 -16.16
N ASP A 658 27.85 -34.75 -16.38
CA ASP A 658 26.72 -34.19 -15.64
C ASP A 658 25.44 -35.03 -15.84
N ALA A 659 25.19 -35.48 -17.06
CA ALA A 659 24.07 -36.38 -17.39
C ALA A 659 24.20 -37.75 -16.68
N SER A 660 25.37 -38.35 -16.63
CA SER A 660 25.58 -39.65 -15.97
C SER A 660 25.41 -39.59 -14.44
N MET A 661 25.59 -38.43 -13.83
CA MET A 661 25.35 -38.18 -12.41
C MET A 661 23.91 -37.80 -12.07
N GLY A 662 23.05 -37.68 -13.09
CA GLY A 662 21.68 -37.29 -12.97
C GLY A 662 20.65 -38.43 -13.08
N VAL A 663 19.42 -38.06 -13.35
CA VAL A 663 18.33 -38.93 -13.77
C VAL A 663 17.78 -38.43 -15.12
N ALA A 664 16.87 -39.20 -15.77
CA ALA A 664 16.48 -39.02 -17.16
C ALA A 664 16.27 -37.56 -17.65
N ASP A 665 15.64 -36.70 -16.84
CA ASP A 665 15.33 -35.32 -17.20
C ASP A 665 15.96 -34.27 -16.27
N ALA A 666 16.91 -34.69 -15.39
CA ALA A 666 17.61 -33.78 -14.49
C ALA A 666 19.09 -34.18 -14.37
N PRO A 667 20.01 -33.36 -14.90
CA PRO A 667 21.45 -33.59 -14.75
C PRO A 667 21.87 -33.46 -13.29
N GLY A 668 23.04 -34.06 -12.94
CA GLY A 668 23.57 -34.08 -11.59
C GLY A 668 23.76 -32.70 -10.96
N SER A 669 24.21 -31.73 -11.76
CA SER A 669 24.33 -30.33 -11.34
C SER A 669 22.99 -29.68 -10.90
N ARG A 670 21.88 -30.07 -11.53
CA ARG A 670 20.53 -29.61 -11.11
C ARG A 670 20.13 -30.29 -9.81
N LEU A 671 20.37 -31.61 -9.68
CA LEU A 671 20.05 -32.33 -8.44
C LEU A 671 20.82 -31.76 -7.25
N ALA A 672 22.13 -31.45 -7.46
CA ALA A 672 22.95 -30.81 -6.45
C ALA A 672 22.45 -29.44 -6.01
N LEU A 673 22.05 -28.59 -6.97
CA LEU A 673 21.48 -27.26 -6.67
C LEU A 673 20.16 -27.35 -5.91
N ASP A 674 19.27 -28.26 -6.32
CA ASP A 674 18.00 -28.50 -5.62
C ASP A 674 18.27 -29.02 -4.19
N ARG A 675 19.29 -29.89 -4.01
CA ARG A 675 19.72 -30.37 -2.69
C ARG A 675 20.27 -29.25 -1.81
N MET A 676 21.13 -28.38 -2.36
CA MET A 676 21.64 -27.19 -1.66
C MET A 676 20.50 -26.31 -1.13
N ASN A 677 19.43 -26.20 -1.88
CA ASN A 677 18.24 -25.44 -1.52
C ASN A 677 17.22 -26.20 -0.66
N LYS A 678 17.53 -27.46 -0.29
CA LYS A 678 16.62 -28.36 0.43
C LYS A 678 15.26 -28.52 -0.27
N THR A 679 15.28 -28.52 -1.60
CA THR A 679 14.09 -28.70 -2.45
C THR A 679 14.12 -30.05 -3.15
N GLN A 680 12.95 -30.65 -3.31
CA GLN A 680 12.83 -31.86 -4.13
C GLN A 680 12.85 -31.49 -5.60
N THR A 681 13.64 -32.19 -6.42
CA THR A 681 13.66 -31.98 -7.86
C THR A 681 12.31 -32.35 -8.47
N TYR A 682 11.67 -31.40 -9.12
CA TYR A 682 10.40 -31.61 -9.78
C TYR A 682 10.62 -32.16 -11.19
N LEU A 683 10.05 -33.34 -11.47
CA LEU A 683 10.06 -33.98 -12.78
C LEU A 683 8.62 -34.25 -13.23
N SER A 684 8.38 -34.17 -14.53
CA SER A 684 7.07 -34.37 -15.14
C SER A 684 7.17 -35.22 -16.41
N LYS A 685 6.22 -36.12 -16.60
CA LYS A 685 6.01 -36.85 -17.84
C LYS A 685 4.82 -36.29 -18.61
N LYS A 686 4.78 -36.59 -19.90
CA LYS A 686 3.63 -36.27 -20.72
C LYS A 686 2.64 -37.44 -20.68
N GLU A 687 1.39 -37.16 -20.39
CA GLU A 687 0.28 -38.09 -20.45
C GLU A 687 -0.80 -37.57 -21.39
N TRP A 688 -1.42 -38.48 -22.14
CA TRP A 688 -2.53 -38.16 -23.02
C TRP A 688 -3.81 -37.93 -22.21
N ASP A 689 -4.37 -36.73 -22.29
CA ASP A 689 -5.65 -36.42 -21.69
C ASP A 689 -6.79 -36.70 -22.70
N SER A 690 -7.51 -37.75 -22.46
CA SER A 690 -8.62 -38.20 -23.33
C SER A 690 -9.82 -37.24 -23.33
N LEU A 691 -9.96 -36.42 -22.28
CA LEU A 691 -11.06 -35.44 -22.17
C LEU A 691 -10.79 -34.20 -23.03
N THR A 692 -9.54 -33.77 -23.10
CA THR A 692 -9.16 -32.57 -23.88
C THR A 692 -8.53 -32.92 -25.24
N ASN A 693 -8.27 -34.19 -25.50
CA ASN A 693 -7.59 -34.71 -26.69
C ASN A 693 -6.21 -34.04 -26.91
N LYS A 694 -5.45 -33.81 -25.83
CA LYS A 694 -4.14 -33.17 -25.84
C LYS A 694 -3.17 -33.82 -24.85
N GLU A 695 -1.86 -33.72 -25.14
CA GLU A 695 -0.82 -34.08 -24.16
C GLU A 695 -0.81 -33.10 -22.99
N LYS A 696 -0.85 -33.62 -21.76
CA LYS A 696 -0.78 -32.86 -20.53
C LYS A 696 0.49 -33.26 -19.76
N LYS A 697 1.21 -32.28 -19.22
CA LYS A 697 2.31 -32.56 -18.29
C LYS A 697 1.76 -32.89 -16.90
N VAL A 698 2.07 -34.08 -16.42
CA VAL A 698 1.74 -34.55 -15.08
C VAL A 698 3.01 -34.82 -14.26
N LYS A 699 2.92 -34.82 -12.93
CA LYS A 699 4.04 -35.21 -12.07
C LYS A 699 4.47 -36.63 -12.42
N ASP A 700 5.78 -36.88 -12.42
CA ASP A 700 6.35 -38.21 -12.52
C ASP A 700 6.89 -38.64 -11.14
N PRO A 701 6.10 -39.37 -10.34
CA PRO A 701 6.49 -39.75 -8.99
C PRO A 701 7.70 -40.70 -8.97
N GLU A 702 7.83 -41.55 -9.96
CA GLU A 702 8.93 -42.55 -10.01
C GLU A 702 10.25 -41.86 -10.33
N ALA A 703 10.28 -40.99 -11.34
CA ALA A 703 11.46 -40.18 -11.65
C ALA A 703 11.83 -39.23 -10.51
N MET A 704 10.85 -38.67 -9.81
CA MET A 704 11.08 -37.82 -8.63
C MET A 704 11.64 -38.62 -7.44
N ALA A 705 11.23 -39.86 -7.24
CA ALA A 705 11.79 -40.74 -6.20
C ALA A 705 13.25 -41.10 -6.52
N GLN A 706 13.57 -41.43 -7.77
CA GLN A 706 14.95 -41.66 -8.22
C GLN A 706 15.82 -40.42 -8.04
N ALA A 707 15.29 -39.25 -8.38
CA ALA A 707 16.00 -37.98 -8.18
C ALA A 707 16.28 -37.72 -6.69
N ALA A 708 15.34 -38.02 -5.80
CA ALA A 708 15.52 -37.86 -4.35
C ALA A 708 16.63 -38.78 -3.79
N ILE A 709 16.70 -40.03 -4.25
CA ILE A 709 17.80 -40.96 -3.90
C ILE A 709 19.12 -40.36 -4.36
N LYS A 710 19.23 -39.95 -5.61
CA LYS A 710 20.44 -39.32 -6.16
C LYS A 710 20.82 -38.03 -5.45
N GLN A 711 19.88 -37.20 -5.07
CA GLN A 711 20.17 -36.01 -4.25
C GLN A 711 20.80 -36.35 -2.91
N THR A 712 20.39 -37.48 -2.29
CA THR A 712 20.97 -37.93 -1.01
C THR A 712 22.39 -38.50 -1.18
N GLU A 713 22.67 -39.13 -2.33
CA GLU A 713 24.03 -39.65 -2.65
C GLU A 713 25.05 -38.53 -2.91
N LEU A 714 24.65 -37.30 -3.15
CA LEU A 714 25.49 -36.14 -3.39
C LEU A 714 26.01 -35.48 -2.10
N ASP A 715 25.37 -35.75 -0.95
CA ASP A 715 25.83 -35.32 0.36
C ASP A 715 27.03 -36.16 0.82
#